data_37d8a25b2b5e38980d736c4e3ba09a87
#
_entry.id   37d8a25b2b5e38980d736c4e3ba09a87
#
_cell.length_a   1.000
_cell.length_b   1.000
_cell.length_c   1.000
_cell.angle_alpha   90.00
_cell.angle_beta   90.00
_cell.angle_gamma   90.00
#
_symmetry.space_group_name_H-M   'P 1'
#
loop_
_entity.id
_entity.type
_entity.pdbx_description
1 polymer ?
#
loop_
_entity_poly.entity_id
_entity_poly.type
_entity_poly.pdbx_seq_one_letter_code
_entity_poly.pdbx_strand_id
1 'polypeptide(L)'
;MRYFGTFYLDKEKDIVVTLGMDRAVLSYTIHAINHQSDNLINNLASISGQETTVRDGRRVITGQVPCYIKGDGQRVYIFRLNGTKLANIYPDGKIEVNSVIPAIAKTLMSQTKDYRYSFRETLVKSYVREEVKFATDLHTHGNANLNADILIALAIKHQIRYPLYYIKKLRLALSPVQQEFLSRQRQEVEGRIDLNGLVGKNRERRIDDNTFINFADLILLNLPHSTENINRIRRSLSILKESQAVFTNLEKLYLYRYVFTKGVVCDYQIDLPDFRQIEDADIRRYLKRMLEDSEGHQFAGLSLYEDTLLWIGREYQKRHIQYVEISDTTLVKKDASCARMLSQIHRILPLVKQETGVDIRFLAAIRRIPLTLVKDNIVSGNYLTEAIQALKVVCRDPYVVGSDFVGEEINDIGELKAVIREIVTGVAADDPNWTIRVHAGENDSLKGNMAKAISLVEESLLPGQAFPNMRIGHGLYCASLKSRQGKELLEKIRSHDVVLEFQLTSNVRLNNIIDLRVHPLKSYLSHGIGCVMGTDGYGLYGTDSIDEQLALSNFLKITDSEFMQMKAVEDGIITRQAENFDRKNQAFAARRSGRTVEEFYLEELGRESGETATVKFEIRKQPSYPVFKEKIVELPWDKYPIVIAGGSFTSSNDSQKVSESDRQLLDTLLWELDPEKVFFVVGHKLLGHEKYLVENNTRFDVYSIIPSLMDKKQIRRLSQANIRGIRLSTESQEMGIYKSFNFEIFERRNCALFAFDGNSSVANLVQEARNGKGKTRIFVYPRSAMLKAKAASLQGYVTTNASPEEVIRKIRKLEDDIGQRVDS
;
A
#
# COMPACT_ATOMS: atom_id res chain seq x y z
N MET A 1 21.43 1.53 29.19
CA MET A 1 22.83 1.69 28.76
C MET A 1 23.02 3.12 28.25
N ARG A 2 24.15 3.79 28.49
CA ARG A 2 24.40 5.15 28.01
C ARG A 2 25.37 5.09 26.86
N TYR A 3 25.05 5.73 25.79
CA TYR A 3 25.88 5.87 24.61
C TYR A 3 26.36 7.31 24.50
N PHE A 4 27.63 7.50 24.24
CA PHE A 4 28.23 8.81 24.03
C PHE A 4 28.41 9.03 22.55
N GLY A 5 28.06 10.21 22.08
CA GLY A 5 28.19 10.50 20.67
C GLY A 5 28.06 11.97 20.32
N THR A 6 28.06 12.21 19.04
CA THR A 6 27.92 13.54 18.46
C THR A 6 26.86 13.51 17.37
N PHE A 7 26.21 14.61 17.12
CA PHE A 7 25.43 14.76 15.91
C PHE A 7 25.91 15.97 15.09
N TYR A 8 25.80 15.84 13.78
CA TYR A 8 26.20 16.89 12.84
C TYR A 8 25.38 16.80 11.57
N LEU A 9 25.43 17.85 10.75
CA LEU A 9 24.90 17.81 9.39
C LEU A 9 25.99 17.45 8.41
N ASP A 10 25.71 16.51 7.55
CA ASP A 10 26.61 16.18 6.46
C ASP A 10 26.46 17.13 5.25
N LYS A 11 27.24 16.87 4.21
CA LYS A 11 27.25 17.68 2.98
C LYS A 11 25.93 17.64 2.21
N GLU A 12 25.11 16.60 2.42
CA GLU A 12 23.81 16.39 1.78
C GLU A 12 22.66 16.95 2.63
N LYS A 13 22.97 17.64 3.73
CA LYS A 13 22.04 18.19 4.72
C LYS A 13 21.29 17.13 5.54
N ASP A 14 21.83 15.95 5.60
CA ASP A 14 21.34 14.92 6.48
C ASP A 14 21.86 15.13 7.90
N ILE A 15 21.03 14.83 8.90
CA ILE A 15 21.45 14.84 10.28
C ILE A 15 22.12 13.50 10.58
N VAL A 16 23.43 13.54 10.79
CA VAL A 16 24.17 12.34 11.17
C VAL A 16 24.39 12.32 12.68
N VAL A 17 23.90 11.29 13.33
CA VAL A 17 24.12 11.03 14.75
C VAL A 17 25.10 9.88 14.88
N THR A 18 26.26 10.15 15.44
CA THR A 18 27.30 9.15 15.70
C THR A 18 27.30 8.78 17.16
N LEU A 19 27.21 7.50 17.45
CA LEU A 19 27.18 6.92 18.79
C LEU A 19 28.41 6.07 19.01
N GLY A 20 29.04 6.20 20.18
CA GLY A 20 30.09 5.32 20.63
C GLY A 20 29.63 4.46 21.81
N MET A 21 29.94 3.18 21.77
CA MET A 21 29.75 2.24 22.85
C MET A 21 30.95 1.31 22.88
N ASP A 22 31.72 1.29 23.98
CA ASP A 22 32.80 0.36 24.29
C ASP A 22 33.64 -0.16 23.10
N ARG A 23 34.04 0.72 22.16
CA ARG A 23 34.82 0.47 20.94
C ARG A 23 34.03 0.33 19.64
N ALA A 24 32.73 0.41 19.61
CA ALA A 24 31.96 0.44 18.37
C ALA A 24 31.31 1.80 18.12
N VAL A 25 31.37 2.28 16.91
CA VAL A 25 30.79 3.55 16.48
C VAL A 25 29.56 3.30 15.60
N LEU A 26 28.50 3.95 15.92
CA LEU A 26 27.22 3.90 15.26
C LEU A 26 26.87 5.20 14.63
N SER A 27 26.45 5.16 13.40
CA SER A 27 25.97 6.33 12.70
C SER A 27 24.53 6.16 12.29
N TYR A 28 23.70 7.14 12.63
CA TYR A 28 22.39 7.34 12.09
C TYR A 28 22.43 8.45 11.11
N THR A 29 21.78 8.25 9.99
CA THR A 29 21.53 9.31 9.04
C THR A 29 20.04 9.57 8.99
N ILE A 30 19.63 10.75 9.34
CA ILE A 30 18.26 11.24 9.19
C ILE A 30 18.25 12.05 7.91
N HIS A 31 17.66 11.48 6.87
CA HIS A 31 17.57 12.15 5.57
C HIS A 31 16.45 13.19 5.60
N ALA A 32 16.81 14.45 5.48
CA ALA A 32 15.86 15.54 5.28
C ALA A 32 15.46 15.57 3.80
N ILE A 33 14.22 15.20 3.49
CA ILE A 33 13.73 15.09 2.10
C ILE A 33 13.35 16.46 1.52
N ASN A 34 13.28 17.55 2.30
CA ASN A 34 12.80 18.86 1.84
C ASN A 34 13.67 20.05 2.19
N HIS A 35 13.56 21.09 1.33
CA HIS A 35 14.18 22.41 1.42
C HIS A 35 13.88 23.22 2.70
N GLN A 36 13.18 22.65 3.68
CA GLN A 36 12.92 23.25 5.00
C GLN A 36 14.03 22.94 6.02
N SER A 37 15.10 22.28 5.59
CA SER A 37 16.25 21.95 6.44
C SER A 37 16.87 23.18 7.14
N ASP A 38 16.77 24.38 6.53
CA ASP A 38 17.37 25.59 7.11
C ASP A 38 16.73 26.00 8.45
N ASN A 39 15.41 25.80 8.62
CA ASN A 39 14.73 26.04 9.89
C ASN A 39 15.10 24.96 10.93
N LEU A 40 15.23 23.72 10.53
CA LEU A 40 15.68 22.63 11.40
C LEU A 40 17.11 22.85 11.86
N ILE A 41 18.01 23.25 10.95
CA ILE A 41 19.41 23.56 11.24
C ILE A 41 19.53 24.69 12.24
N ASN A 42 18.84 25.83 11.99
CA ASN A 42 18.85 26.98 12.87
C ASN A 42 18.32 26.62 14.25
N ASN A 43 17.31 25.79 14.31
CA ASN A 43 16.68 25.36 15.54
C ASN A 43 17.55 24.37 16.33
N LEU A 44 18.19 23.39 15.66
CA LEU A 44 19.16 22.51 16.32
C LEU A 44 20.38 23.26 16.83
N ALA A 45 20.88 24.26 16.08
CA ALA A 45 21.97 25.11 16.50
C ALA A 45 21.61 25.94 17.74
N SER A 46 20.41 26.52 17.83
CA SER A 46 19.92 27.25 19.00
C SER A 46 19.79 26.35 20.24
N ILE A 47 19.39 25.08 20.06
CA ILE A 47 19.32 24.10 21.14
C ILE A 47 20.70 23.71 21.64
N SER A 48 21.66 23.57 20.73
CA SER A 48 22.99 23.06 21.06
C SER A 48 23.92 24.13 21.65
N GLY A 49 23.59 25.43 21.50
CA GLY A 49 24.48 26.55 21.87
C GLY A 49 25.75 26.60 21.01
N GLN A 50 25.72 26.03 19.80
CA GLN A 50 26.84 26.03 18.88
C GLN A 50 26.84 27.22 17.92
N GLU A 51 28.04 27.62 17.51
CA GLU A 51 28.21 28.63 16.47
C GLU A 51 27.71 28.12 15.14
N THR A 52 26.87 28.89 14.49
CA THR A 52 26.46 28.68 13.11
C THR A 52 27.27 29.55 12.19
N THR A 53 27.85 29.02 11.14
CA THR A 53 28.45 29.82 10.07
C THR A 53 27.47 29.95 8.90
N VAL A 54 27.55 31.08 8.22
CA VAL A 54 26.82 31.31 6.98
C VAL A 54 27.69 30.82 5.81
N ARG A 55 27.27 29.78 5.13
CA ARG A 55 27.86 29.32 3.85
C ARG A 55 26.81 29.43 2.77
N ASP A 56 27.16 30.06 1.67
CA ASP A 56 26.24 30.27 0.53
C ASP A 56 24.89 30.89 0.90
N GLY A 57 24.92 31.88 1.81
CA GLY A 57 23.73 32.57 2.31
C GLY A 57 22.87 31.76 3.29
N ARG A 58 23.32 30.58 3.72
CA ARG A 58 22.61 29.68 4.62
C ARG A 58 23.38 29.46 5.92
N ARG A 59 22.64 29.40 7.04
CA ARG A 59 23.24 29.02 8.32
C ARG A 59 23.45 27.49 8.36
N VAL A 60 24.68 27.08 8.65
CA VAL A 60 25.06 25.67 8.79
C VAL A 60 25.64 25.45 10.18
N ILE A 61 25.37 24.31 10.78
CA ILE A 61 26.05 23.88 12.00
C ILE A 61 27.48 23.51 11.65
N THR A 62 28.46 24.20 12.25
CA THR A 62 29.89 23.98 11.96
C THR A 62 30.59 23.19 13.04
N GLY A 63 30.06 22.14 13.48
CA GLY A 63 30.73 21.29 14.45
C GLY A 63 29.84 20.18 14.98
N GLN A 64 30.50 19.27 15.67
CA GLN A 64 29.82 18.15 16.32
C GLN A 64 29.32 18.61 17.69
N VAL A 65 28.08 18.29 18.03
CA VAL A 65 27.52 18.57 19.36
C VAL A 65 27.73 17.37 20.25
N PRO A 66 28.55 17.50 21.31
CA PRO A 66 28.71 16.43 22.27
C PRO A 66 27.36 16.08 22.91
N CYS A 67 26.99 14.83 22.82
CA CYS A 67 25.77 14.33 23.41
C CYS A 67 25.98 12.89 23.91
N TYR A 68 25.09 12.43 24.76
CA TYR A 68 24.98 11.01 25.03
C TYR A 68 23.59 10.53 24.66
N ILE A 69 23.51 9.27 24.34
CA ILE A 69 22.29 8.66 23.86
C ILE A 69 21.94 7.49 24.77
N LYS A 70 20.68 7.43 25.11
CA LYS A 70 20.12 6.35 25.92
C LYS A 70 19.03 5.67 25.11
N GLY A 71 19.21 4.39 24.87
CA GLY A 71 18.13 3.54 24.39
C GLY A 71 17.46 2.85 25.58
N ASP A 72 16.14 2.73 25.51
CA ASP A 72 15.35 1.89 26.43
C ASP A 72 14.82 0.63 25.71
N GLY A 73 15.46 0.24 24.61
CA GLY A 73 15.03 -0.86 23.75
C GLY A 73 13.89 -0.46 22.79
N GLN A 74 13.34 0.72 22.95
CA GLN A 74 12.12 1.18 22.28
C GLN A 74 12.29 2.55 21.64
N ARG A 75 13.15 3.39 22.24
CA ARG A 75 13.40 4.75 21.79
C ARG A 75 14.86 5.07 21.94
N VAL A 76 15.30 5.97 21.12
CA VAL A 76 16.59 6.60 21.27
C VAL A 76 16.38 8.03 21.77
N TYR A 77 16.95 8.33 22.92
CA TYR A 77 16.92 9.65 23.50
C TYR A 77 18.26 10.33 23.31
N ILE A 78 18.27 11.53 22.81
CA ILE A 78 19.47 12.35 22.72
C ILE A 78 19.49 13.34 23.88
N PHE A 79 20.57 13.33 24.65
CA PHE A 79 20.76 14.22 25.78
C PHE A 79 22.04 15.03 25.61
N ARG A 80 22.06 16.27 26.09
CA ARG A 80 23.32 16.98 26.36
C ARG A 80 24.10 16.30 27.47
N LEU A 81 25.41 16.55 27.54
CA LEU A 81 26.25 15.98 28.59
C LEU A 81 25.76 16.37 30.00
N ASN A 82 25.11 17.52 30.18
CA ASN A 82 24.50 17.95 31.45
C ASN A 82 23.19 17.25 31.81
N GLY A 83 22.75 16.26 31.02
CA GLY A 83 21.54 15.51 31.27
C GLY A 83 20.25 16.11 30.66
N THR A 84 20.30 17.25 29.98
CA THR A 84 19.15 17.86 29.35
C THR A 84 18.77 17.04 28.13
N LYS A 85 17.52 16.53 28.07
CA LYS A 85 17.00 15.77 26.94
C LYS A 85 16.81 16.71 25.75
N LEU A 86 17.44 16.41 24.64
CA LEU A 86 17.35 17.17 23.39
C LEU A 86 16.23 16.64 22.47
N ALA A 87 16.19 15.34 22.26
CA ALA A 87 15.25 14.74 21.34
C ALA A 87 14.93 13.27 21.68
N ASN A 88 13.79 12.82 21.21
CA ASN A 88 13.44 11.39 21.05
C ASN A 88 13.46 11.05 19.57
N ILE A 89 14.08 9.97 19.21
CA ILE A 89 14.04 9.43 17.85
C ILE A 89 13.21 8.15 17.90
N TYR A 90 12.22 8.10 17.05
CA TYR A 90 11.30 6.97 16.92
C TYR A 90 11.58 6.17 15.65
N PRO A 91 11.26 4.88 15.61
CA PRO A 91 11.57 4.00 14.47
C PRO A 91 10.85 4.35 13.18
N ASP A 92 9.73 5.05 13.27
CA ASP A 92 8.96 5.53 12.13
C ASP A 92 9.50 6.82 11.50
N GLY A 93 10.69 7.24 11.93
CA GLY A 93 11.31 8.50 11.50
C GLY A 93 10.77 9.74 12.21
N LYS A 94 9.93 9.58 13.23
CA LYS A 94 9.47 10.69 14.04
C LYS A 94 10.57 11.14 14.98
N ILE A 95 10.83 12.46 15.02
CA ILE A 95 11.69 13.08 16.00
C ILE A 95 10.83 13.99 16.86
N GLU A 96 10.78 13.73 18.16
CA GLU A 96 10.22 14.65 19.13
C GLU A 96 11.35 15.40 19.81
N VAL A 97 11.39 16.71 19.61
CA VAL A 97 12.31 17.58 20.35
C VAL A 97 11.67 18.04 21.64
N ASN A 98 12.48 18.18 22.69
CA ASN A 98 12.03 18.51 24.02
C ASN A 98 11.08 19.73 24.02
N SER A 99 10.08 19.69 24.88
CA SER A 99 9.06 20.71 25.10
C SER A 99 9.57 22.12 25.42
N VAL A 100 10.86 22.26 25.73
CA VAL A 100 11.51 23.59 25.94
C VAL A 100 11.56 24.43 24.64
N ILE A 101 11.32 23.80 23.46
CA ILE A 101 11.37 24.49 22.18
C ILE A 101 10.16 24.13 21.32
N PRO A 102 8.98 24.69 21.65
CA PRO A 102 7.72 24.34 21.00
C PRO A 102 7.70 24.55 19.48
N ALA A 103 8.42 25.53 18.97
CA ALA A 103 8.48 25.85 17.55
C ALA A 103 9.18 24.76 16.75
N ILE A 104 10.26 24.18 17.28
CA ILE A 104 11.01 23.09 16.64
C ILE A 104 10.22 21.80 16.67
N ALA A 105 9.63 21.47 17.82
CA ALA A 105 8.78 20.30 17.96
C ALA A 105 7.61 20.37 16.96
N LYS A 106 6.99 21.54 16.79
CA LYS A 106 5.89 21.78 15.85
C LYS A 106 6.35 21.64 14.40
N THR A 107 7.51 22.18 14.06
CA THR A 107 8.09 22.06 12.71
C THR A 107 8.48 20.62 12.41
N LEU A 108 9.14 19.94 13.34
CA LEU A 108 9.51 18.51 13.17
C LEU A 108 8.29 17.60 13.12
N MET A 109 7.27 17.83 13.93
CA MET A 109 6.02 17.06 13.88
C MET A 109 5.25 17.28 12.58
N SER A 110 5.29 18.45 11.97
CA SER A 110 4.68 18.69 10.65
C SER A 110 5.48 18.07 9.51
N GLN A 111 6.76 17.81 9.71
CA GLN A 111 7.70 17.30 8.70
C GLN A 111 8.04 15.80 8.85
N THR A 112 7.52 15.11 9.87
CA THR A 112 7.80 13.68 10.11
C THR A 112 7.46 12.77 8.95
N LYS A 113 6.71 13.27 7.97
CA LYS A 113 6.41 12.55 6.73
C LYS A 113 7.52 12.66 5.68
N ASP A 114 8.43 13.60 5.85
CA ASP A 114 9.47 13.94 4.89
C ASP A 114 10.87 13.46 5.32
N TYR A 115 11.00 12.95 6.53
CA TYR A 115 12.25 12.39 7.02
C TYR A 115 12.30 10.88 6.77
N ARG A 116 13.33 10.46 6.07
CA ARG A 116 13.71 9.05 6.02
C ARG A 116 14.62 8.76 7.19
N TYR A 117 14.15 7.88 8.01
CA TYR A 117 14.87 7.36 9.11
C TYR A 117 15.44 6.00 8.69
N SER A 118 16.70 5.98 8.39
CA SER A 118 17.39 4.75 8.05
C SER A 118 18.21 4.31 9.27
N PHE A 119 17.75 3.28 9.94
CA PHE A 119 18.66 2.48 10.74
C PHE A 119 19.51 1.65 9.77
N ARG A 120 20.65 2.16 9.34
CA ARG A 120 21.65 1.25 8.79
C ARG A 120 21.91 0.18 9.86
N GLU A 121 22.39 -0.99 9.45
CA GLU A 121 22.84 -2.05 10.39
C GLU A 121 23.85 -1.50 11.38
N THR A 122 23.32 -0.91 12.39
CA THR A 122 24.03 -0.17 13.41
C THR A 122 23.88 -0.97 14.68
N LEU A 123 24.81 -0.81 15.60
CA LEU A 123 24.75 -1.36 16.95
C LEU A 123 23.42 -1.12 17.65
N VAL A 124 22.67 -0.06 17.31
CA VAL A 124 21.35 0.20 17.89
C VAL A 124 20.34 -0.82 17.39
N LYS A 125 20.36 -1.17 16.10
CA LYS A 125 19.56 -2.32 15.64
C LYS A 125 20.08 -3.62 16.27
N SER A 126 21.38 -3.80 16.44
CA SER A 126 21.92 -4.95 17.17
C SER A 126 21.49 -4.97 18.63
N TYR A 127 21.57 -3.83 19.31
CA TYR A 127 21.12 -3.70 20.70
C TYR A 127 19.60 -3.90 20.85
N VAL A 128 18.82 -3.30 19.96
CA VAL A 128 17.37 -3.50 19.91
C VAL A 128 17.04 -4.95 19.53
N ARG A 129 17.88 -5.60 18.74
CA ARG A 129 17.74 -7.02 18.33
C ARG A 129 17.95 -8.00 19.48
N GLU A 130 18.86 -7.74 20.40
CA GLU A 130 19.02 -8.56 21.60
C GLU A 130 17.76 -8.52 22.48
N GLU A 131 16.96 -7.46 22.36
CA GLU A 131 15.68 -7.31 23.04
C GLU A 131 14.46 -7.61 22.14
N VAL A 132 14.70 -7.87 20.85
CA VAL A 132 13.62 -8.19 19.92
C VAL A 132 13.04 -9.55 20.22
N LYS A 133 11.74 -9.55 20.49
CA LYS A 133 11.01 -10.73 20.94
C LYS A 133 10.35 -11.50 19.79
N PHE A 134 10.19 -10.87 18.62
CA PHE A 134 9.52 -11.47 17.47
C PHE A 134 10.51 -11.90 16.39
N ALA A 135 10.31 -13.08 15.86
CA ALA A 135 11.15 -13.67 14.82
C ALA A 135 10.38 -13.92 13.51
N THR A 136 9.20 -13.31 13.36
CA THR A 136 8.34 -13.56 12.21
C THR A 136 7.88 -12.30 11.51
N ASP A 137 7.51 -12.47 10.24
CA ASP A 137 6.63 -11.58 9.50
C ASP A 137 5.45 -12.41 8.99
N LEU A 138 4.35 -12.38 9.74
CA LEU A 138 3.19 -13.24 9.49
C LEU A 138 2.19 -12.62 8.51
N HIS A 139 2.38 -11.37 8.11
CA HIS A 139 1.50 -10.70 7.17
C HIS A 139 2.31 -9.86 6.18
N THR A 140 2.58 -10.46 5.03
CA THR A 140 3.23 -9.76 3.93
C THR A 140 2.79 -10.30 2.57
N HIS A 141 3.07 -9.55 1.51
CA HIS A 141 2.65 -9.85 0.14
C HIS A 141 3.85 -10.07 -0.78
N GLY A 142 3.77 -11.01 -1.71
CA GLY A 142 4.86 -11.40 -2.62
C GLY A 142 5.38 -10.26 -3.51
N ASN A 143 4.62 -9.20 -3.62
CA ASN A 143 4.94 -8.00 -4.40
C ASN A 143 5.33 -6.79 -3.53
N ALA A 144 5.82 -7.01 -2.31
CA ALA A 144 6.11 -5.92 -1.39
C ALA A 144 7.38 -6.11 -0.55
N ASN A 145 8.13 -7.21 -0.74
CA ASN A 145 9.17 -7.69 0.18
C ASN A 145 10.61 -7.32 -0.18
N LEU A 146 10.84 -6.56 -1.22
CA LEU A 146 12.18 -6.09 -1.57
C LEU A 146 12.22 -4.58 -1.70
N ASN A 147 13.29 -3.96 -1.23
CA ASN A 147 13.50 -2.55 -1.43
C ASN A 147 13.79 -2.22 -2.90
N ALA A 148 13.63 -0.95 -3.27
CA ALA A 148 13.78 -0.50 -4.65
C ALA A 148 15.16 -0.80 -5.24
N ASP A 149 16.24 -0.74 -4.45
CA ASP A 149 17.60 -0.94 -4.95
C ASP A 149 17.85 -2.39 -5.35
N ILE A 150 17.34 -3.34 -4.57
CA ILE A 150 17.41 -4.77 -4.91
C ILE A 150 16.57 -5.06 -6.15
N LEU A 151 15.37 -4.47 -6.26
CA LEU A 151 14.52 -4.65 -7.43
C LEU A 151 15.17 -4.10 -8.72
N ILE A 152 15.81 -2.94 -8.63
CA ILE A 152 16.54 -2.33 -9.74
C ILE A 152 17.73 -3.22 -10.13
N ALA A 153 18.49 -3.73 -9.16
CA ALA A 153 19.61 -4.63 -9.43
C ALA A 153 19.15 -5.95 -10.08
N LEU A 154 18.06 -6.55 -9.57
CA LEU A 154 17.44 -7.74 -10.18
C LEU A 154 16.97 -7.46 -11.62
N ALA A 155 16.35 -6.30 -11.84
CA ALA A 155 15.87 -5.90 -13.15
C ALA A 155 17.01 -5.73 -14.18
N ILE A 156 18.17 -5.21 -13.75
CA ILE A 156 19.37 -5.13 -14.58
C ILE A 156 19.92 -6.55 -14.84
N LYS A 157 20.10 -7.36 -13.79
CA LYS A 157 20.63 -8.73 -13.94
C LYS A 157 19.80 -9.59 -14.89
N HIS A 158 18.48 -9.59 -14.70
CA HIS A 158 17.56 -10.39 -15.49
C HIS A 158 17.06 -9.72 -16.76
N GLN A 159 17.49 -8.47 -16.99
CA GLN A 159 17.20 -7.74 -18.21
C GLN A 159 15.71 -7.75 -18.57
N ILE A 160 14.88 -7.28 -17.63
CA ILE A 160 13.43 -7.29 -17.80
C ILE A 160 12.94 -6.27 -18.83
N ARG A 161 11.76 -6.49 -19.39
CA ARG A 161 11.05 -5.53 -20.24
C ARG A 161 10.57 -4.36 -19.39
N TYR A 162 10.92 -3.13 -19.80
CA TYR A 162 10.45 -1.93 -19.10
C TYR A 162 9.56 -1.10 -20.03
N PRO A 163 8.25 -0.94 -19.72
CA PRO A 163 7.29 -0.33 -20.62
C PRO A 163 7.50 1.17 -20.86
N LEU A 164 7.28 1.61 -22.09
CA LEU A 164 7.34 3.02 -22.50
C LEU A 164 6.38 3.91 -21.68
N TYR A 165 5.23 3.38 -21.25
CA TYR A 165 4.30 4.08 -20.38
C TYR A 165 5.00 4.64 -19.12
N TYR A 166 5.82 3.83 -18.45
CA TYR A 166 6.53 4.27 -17.23
C TYR A 166 7.69 5.20 -17.54
N ILE A 167 8.36 5.01 -18.69
CA ILE A 167 9.41 5.92 -19.16
C ILE A 167 8.85 7.33 -19.33
N LYS A 168 7.75 7.45 -20.06
CA LYS A 168 7.06 8.73 -20.28
C LYS A 168 6.56 9.34 -18.96
N LYS A 169 5.90 8.54 -18.14
CA LYS A 169 5.30 9.03 -16.90
C LYS A 169 6.33 9.49 -15.87
N LEU A 170 7.46 8.80 -15.78
CA LEU A 170 8.60 9.18 -14.93
C LEU A 170 9.51 10.21 -15.57
N ARG A 171 9.28 10.55 -16.86
CA ARG A 171 10.16 11.43 -17.66
C ARG A 171 11.60 10.96 -17.64
N LEU A 172 11.81 9.64 -17.80
CA LEU A 172 13.16 9.09 -17.83
C LEU A 172 13.91 9.63 -19.07
N ALA A 173 15.16 9.96 -18.86
CA ALA A 173 16.03 10.39 -19.95
C ALA A 173 16.42 9.19 -20.83
N LEU A 174 16.32 9.35 -22.13
CA LEU A 174 16.69 8.37 -23.15
C LEU A 174 17.80 8.91 -24.01
N SER A 175 18.73 8.04 -24.42
CA SER A 175 19.69 8.38 -25.49
C SER A 175 18.98 8.48 -26.84
N PRO A 176 19.54 9.16 -27.83
CA PRO A 176 18.94 9.25 -29.17
C PRO A 176 18.66 7.87 -29.79
N VAL A 177 19.55 6.90 -29.59
CA VAL A 177 19.38 5.51 -30.06
C VAL A 177 18.17 4.82 -29.39
N GLN A 178 18.04 5.00 -28.09
CA GLN A 178 16.89 4.45 -27.33
C GLN A 178 15.57 5.10 -27.74
N GLN A 179 15.58 6.41 -28.03
CA GLN A 179 14.39 7.11 -28.53
C GLN A 179 13.94 6.58 -29.89
N GLU A 180 14.87 6.42 -30.81
CA GLU A 180 14.62 5.88 -32.16
C GLU A 180 14.10 4.44 -32.08
N PHE A 181 14.75 3.59 -31.27
CA PHE A 181 14.33 2.21 -31.05
C PHE A 181 12.89 2.12 -30.53
N LEU A 182 12.57 2.87 -29.49
CA LEU A 182 11.23 2.87 -28.90
C LEU A 182 10.17 3.45 -29.84
N SER A 183 10.52 4.47 -30.64
CA SER A 183 9.61 5.05 -31.62
C SER A 183 9.24 4.05 -32.72
N ARG A 184 10.20 3.31 -33.25
CA ARG A 184 9.99 2.26 -34.24
C ARG A 184 9.15 1.11 -33.65
N GLN A 185 9.55 0.61 -32.49
CA GLN A 185 8.81 -0.49 -31.82
C GLN A 185 7.36 -0.09 -31.52
N ARG A 186 7.12 1.16 -31.10
CA ARG A 186 5.77 1.67 -30.83
C ARG A 186 4.88 1.62 -32.08
N GLN A 187 5.40 1.99 -33.24
CA GLN A 187 4.67 1.90 -34.53
C GLN A 187 4.33 0.44 -34.87
N GLU A 188 5.28 -0.47 -34.68
CA GLU A 188 5.06 -1.89 -34.89
C GLU A 188 4.00 -2.46 -33.94
N VAL A 189 4.03 -2.08 -32.66
CA VAL A 189 3.06 -2.49 -31.65
C VAL A 189 1.67 -1.98 -32.00
N GLU A 190 1.54 -0.73 -32.41
CA GLU A 190 0.25 -0.14 -32.80
C GLU A 190 -0.42 -0.91 -33.96
N GLY A 191 0.38 -1.46 -34.89
CA GLY A 191 -0.11 -2.28 -35.99
C GLY A 191 -0.47 -3.73 -35.63
N ARG A 192 -0.06 -4.22 -34.45
CA ARG A 192 -0.21 -5.64 -34.07
C ARG A 192 -1.22 -5.89 -32.96
N ILE A 193 -1.45 -4.94 -32.06
CA ILE A 193 -2.33 -5.15 -30.89
C ILE A 193 -3.78 -4.79 -31.22
N ASP A 194 -4.71 -5.48 -30.56
CA ASP A 194 -6.13 -5.13 -30.64
C ASP A 194 -6.39 -3.82 -29.87
N LEU A 195 -6.82 -2.81 -30.62
CA LEU A 195 -7.17 -1.49 -30.14
C LEU A 195 -8.66 -1.18 -30.28
N ASN A 196 -9.48 -2.19 -30.62
CA ASN A 196 -10.91 -2.04 -30.86
C ASN A 196 -11.61 -1.49 -29.60
N GLY A 197 -12.40 -0.44 -29.79
CA GLY A 197 -13.13 0.23 -28.70
C GLY A 197 -12.27 1.12 -27.78
N LEU A 198 -10.97 1.22 -28.02
CA LEU A 198 -10.07 2.11 -27.28
C LEU A 198 -9.86 3.43 -28.03
N VAL A 199 -10.05 4.55 -27.34
CA VAL A 199 -9.87 5.90 -27.88
C VAL A 199 -9.02 6.77 -26.94
N GLY A 200 -8.38 7.80 -27.51
CA GLY A 200 -7.62 8.79 -26.75
C GLY A 200 -6.55 8.18 -25.83
N LYS A 201 -6.49 8.64 -24.59
CA LYS A 201 -5.48 8.21 -23.59
C LYS A 201 -5.45 6.72 -23.33
N ASN A 202 -6.58 6.02 -23.39
CA ASN A 202 -6.64 4.58 -23.16
C ASN A 202 -5.97 3.81 -24.30
N ARG A 203 -6.16 4.28 -25.55
CA ARG A 203 -5.45 3.74 -26.73
C ARG A 203 -3.95 3.96 -26.60
N GLU A 204 -3.53 5.18 -26.33
CA GLU A 204 -2.11 5.54 -26.15
C GLU A 204 -1.46 4.70 -25.05
N ARG A 205 -2.13 4.59 -23.90
CA ARG A 205 -1.63 3.77 -22.80
C ARG A 205 -1.48 2.30 -23.21
N ARG A 206 -2.48 1.73 -23.90
CA ARG A 206 -2.40 0.33 -24.36
C ARG A 206 -1.21 0.08 -25.28
N ILE A 207 -0.90 1.03 -26.17
CA ILE A 207 0.28 0.95 -27.03
C ILE A 207 1.55 1.07 -26.20
N ASP A 208 1.64 2.07 -25.33
CA ASP A 208 2.82 2.34 -24.51
C ASP A 208 3.10 1.22 -23.47
N ASP A 209 2.09 0.57 -22.94
CA ASP A 209 2.23 -0.58 -22.02
C ASP A 209 2.81 -1.83 -22.76
N ASN A 210 2.61 -1.93 -24.09
CA ASN A 210 3.12 -3.02 -24.90
C ASN A 210 4.39 -2.67 -25.68
N THR A 211 4.87 -1.42 -25.58
CA THR A 211 6.14 -0.96 -26.10
C THR A 211 7.16 -0.95 -24.97
N PHE A 212 8.30 -1.59 -25.12
CA PHE A 212 9.26 -1.75 -24.01
C PHE A 212 10.71 -1.72 -24.48
N ILE A 213 11.59 -1.38 -23.55
CA ILE A 213 13.04 -1.49 -23.68
C ILE A 213 13.57 -2.48 -22.66
N ASN A 214 14.73 -3.07 -22.92
CA ASN A 214 15.48 -3.82 -21.93
C ASN A 214 15.91 -2.88 -20.79
N PHE A 215 15.60 -3.24 -19.54
CA PHE A 215 15.91 -2.39 -18.39
C PHE A 215 17.41 -2.16 -18.20
N ALA A 216 18.24 -3.17 -18.49
CA ALA A 216 19.69 -3.02 -18.44
C ALA A 216 20.18 -2.03 -19.52
N ASP A 217 19.61 -2.07 -20.73
CA ASP A 217 19.88 -1.10 -21.80
C ASP A 217 19.54 0.32 -21.34
N LEU A 218 18.35 0.53 -20.80
CA LEU A 218 17.89 1.83 -20.28
C LEU A 218 18.89 2.47 -19.30
N ILE A 219 19.59 1.65 -18.51
CA ILE A 219 20.50 2.11 -17.45
C ILE A 219 21.95 2.10 -17.92
N LEU A 220 22.45 0.99 -18.47
CA LEU A 220 23.88 0.80 -18.77
C LEU A 220 24.31 1.45 -20.10
N LEU A 221 23.42 1.49 -21.08
CA LEU A 221 23.69 2.18 -22.34
C LEU A 221 23.27 3.66 -22.35
N ASN A 222 23.01 4.21 -21.16
CA ASN A 222 22.66 5.61 -20.94
C ASN A 222 23.31 6.16 -19.65
N LEU A 223 24.58 5.86 -19.46
CA LEU A 223 25.32 6.18 -18.23
C LEU A 223 25.24 7.66 -17.79
N PRO A 224 25.29 8.66 -18.71
CA PRO A 224 25.17 10.07 -18.31
C PRO A 224 23.87 10.40 -17.57
N HIS A 225 22.82 9.62 -17.78
CA HIS A 225 21.50 9.82 -17.16
C HIS A 225 21.10 8.68 -16.19
N SER A 226 21.96 7.69 -15.99
CA SER A 226 21.66 6.50 -15.20
C SER A 226 21.28 6.84 -13.78
N THR A 227 22.03 7.69 -13.10
CA THR A 227 21.77 8.11 -11.71
C THR A 227 20.43 8.82 -11.58
N GLU A 228 20.09 9.71 -12.49
CA GLU A 228 18.79 10.39 -12.48
C GLU A 228 17.64 9.42 -12.73
N ASN A 229 17.75 8.55 -13.74
CA ASN A 229 16.77 7.53 -14.06
C ASN A 229 16.55 6.58 -12.88
N ILE A 230 17.64 6.07 -12.28
CA ILE A 230 17.59 5.20 -11.10
C ILE A 230 16.83 5.89 -9.95
N ASN A 231 17.14 7.14 -9.67
CA ASN A 231 16.46 7.88 -8.59
C ASN A 231 14.97 8.06 -8.86
N ARG A 232 14.57 8.36 -10.09
CA ARG A 232 13.15 8.48 -10.46
C ARG A 232 12.42 7.13 -10.34
N ILE A 233 13.03 6.04 -10.78
CA ILE A 233 12.50 4.68 -10.66
C ILE A 233 12.41 4.27 -9.19
N ARG A 234 13.47 4.48 -8.40
CA ARG A 234 13.49 4.20 -6.95
C ARG A 234 12.31 4.83 -6.22
N ARG A 235 12.04 6.11 -6.48
CA ARG A 235 10.91 6.84 -5.89
C ARG A 235 9.55 6.28 -6.29
N SER A 236 9.45 5.66 -7.45
CA SER A 236 8.21 5.06 -7.94
C SER A 236 7.88 3.70 -7.31
N LEU A 237 8.85 3.04 -6.69
CA LEU A 237 8.73 1.68 -6.15
C LEU A 237 8.40 1.60 -4.66
N SER A 238 8.13 2.71 -4.01
CA SER A 238 7.77 2.72 -2.59
C SER A 238 6.57 3.63 -2.32
N ILE A 239 5.73 3.24 -1.36
CA ILE A 239 4.62 4.06 -0.85
C ILE A 239 5.16 4.99 0.25
N LEU A 240 6.16 5.77 -0.09
CA LEU A 240 6.64 6.85 0.76
C LEU A 240 5.92 8.13 0.34
N LYS A 241 5.55 8.96 1.32
CA LYS A 241 4.94 10.26 1.03
C LYS A 241 6.03 11.18 0.47
N GLU A 242 6.07 11.29 -0.81
CA GLU A 242 6.81 12.35 -1.49
C GLU A 242 5.82 13.41 -1.95
N SER A 243 6.16 14.67 -1.73
CA SER A 243 5.36 15.83 -2.16
C SER A 243 5.18 15.91 -3.69
N GLN A 244 5.88 15.08 -4.43
CA GLN A 244 5.90 15.01 -5.90
C GLN A 244 5.66 13.59 -6.43
N ALA A 245 4.85 12.79 -5.76
CA ALA A 245 4.53 11.44 -6.25
C ALA A 245 3.86 11.50 -7.63
N VAL A 246 4.56 11.05 -8.66
CA VAL A 246 4.04 10.96 -10.03
C VAL A 246 3.00 9.85 -10.14
N PHE A 247 3.09 8.84 -9.28
CA PHE A 247 2.21 7.68 -9.24
C PHE A 247 1.29 7.68 -8.03
N THR A 248 0.08 7.19 -8.23
CA THR A 248 -0.78 6.75 -7.15
C THR A 248 -0.20 5.50 -6.47
N ASN A 249 -0.64 5.21 -5.25
CA ASN A 249 -0.20 4.00 -4.55
C ASN A 249 -0.46 2.72 -5.36
N LEU A 250 -1.60 2.67 -6.04
CA LEU A 250 -1.94 1.52 -6.88
C LEU A 250 -1.00 1.40 -8.10
N GLU A 251 -0.68 2.50 -8.77
CA GLU A 251 0.29 2.46 -9.87
C GLU A 251 1.66 1.99 -9.41
N LYS A 252 2.08 2.36 -8.19
CA LYS A 252 3.32 1.86 -7.57
C LYS A 252 3.26 0.35 -7.33
N LEU A 253 2.12 -0.14 -6.80
CA LEU A 253 1.88 -1.57 -6.63
C LEU A 253 1.93 -2.33 -7.97
N TYR A 254 1.32 -1.78 -9.03
CA TYR A 254 1.35 -2.36 -10.36
C TYR A 254 2.76 -2.41 -10.94
N LEU A 255 3.49 -1.29 -10.87
CA LEU A 255 4.89 -1.23 -11.32
C LEU A 255 5.75 -2.24 -10.57
N TYR A 256 5.67 -2.25 -9.25
CA TYR A 256 6.40 -3.19 -8.41
C TYR A 256 6.11 -4.64 -8.79
N ARG A 257 4.84 -4.99 -8.88
CA ARG A 257 4.40 -6.36 -9.13
C ARG A 257 4.65 -6.83 -10.56
N TYR A 258 4.11 -6.12 -11.53
CA TYR A 258 4.03 -6.63 -12.90
C TYR A 258 5.26 -6.31 -13.74
N VAL A 259 6.03 -5.31 -13.36
CA VAL A 259 7.25 -4.97 -14.07
C VAL A 259 8.48 -5.55 -13.40
N PHE A 260 8.57 -5.48 -12.07
CA PHE A 260 9.77 -5.93 -11.35
C PHE A 260 9.67 -7.37 -10.84
N THR A 261 8.75 -7.71 -9.95
CA THR A 261 8.74 -9.05 -9.30
C THR A 261 8.18 -10.17 -10.19
N LYS A 262 7.27 -9.84 -11.09
CA LYS A 262 6.74 -10.73 -12.14
C LYS A 262 7.14 -10.25 -13.53
N GLY A 263 8.27 -9.59 -13.62
CA GLY A 263 8.80 -9.05 -14.86
C GLY A 263 9.07 -10.14 -15.90
N VAL A 264 8.89 -9.76 -17.14
CA VAL A 264 9.21 -10.63 -18.28
C VAL A 264 10.61 -10.28 -18.75
N VAL A 265 11.46 -11.27 -18.92
CA VAL A 265 12.80 -11.12 -19.49
C VAL A 265 12.66 -10.56 -20.91
N CYS A 266 13.52 -9.62 -21.29
CA CYS A 266 13.50 -9.01 -22.61
C CYS A 266 13.95 -10.01 -23.68
N ASP A 267 13.40 -9.86 -24.88
CA ASP A 267 13.72 -10.75 -26.02
C ASP A 267 15.16 -10.60 -26.50
N TYR A 268 15.75 -9.41 -26.29
CA TYR A 268 17.15 -9.16 -26.56
C TYR A 268 17.93 -8.93 -25.26
N GLN A 269 19.15 -9.40 -25.23
CA GLN A 269 20.05 -9.29 -24.09
C GLN A 269 21.24 -8.41 -24.47
N ILE A 270 21.78 -7.71 -23.49
CA ILE A 270 23.04 -6.97 -23.63
C ILE A 270 24.07 -7.55 -22.66
N ASP A 271 25.33 -7.36 -22.95
CA ASP A 271 26.40 -7.67 -21.99
C ASP A 271 26.35 -6.70 -20.81
N LEU A 272 26.69 -7.18 -19.62
CA LEU A 272 26.65 -6.41 -18.38
C LEU A 272 28.03 -5.95 -17.86
N PRO A 273 29.14 -5.86 -18.66
CA PRO A 273 30.49 -5.58 -18.14
C PRO A 273 30.56 -4.20 -17.47
N ASP A 274 29.74 -3.26 -17.93
CA ASP A 274 29.82 -1.86 -17.51
C ASP A 274 29.01 -1.54 -16.25
N PHE A 275 28.44 -2.54 -15.59
CA PHE A 275 27.72 -2.31 -14.32
C PHE A 275 28.58 -1.57 -13.27
N ARG A 276 29.91 -1.70 -13.34
CA ARG A 276 30.86 -1.01 -12.46
C ARG A 276 30.86 0.51 -12.64
N GLN A 277 30.37 1.00 -13.78
CA GLN A 277 30.29 2.42 -14.10
C GLN A 277 29.01 3.08 -13.53
N ILE A 278 28.05 2.30 -13.01
CA ILE A 278 26.91 2.86 -12.29
C ILE A 278 27.45 3.62 -11.06
N GLU A 279 27.12 4.90 -10.94
CA GLU A 279 27.58 5.74 -9.82
C GLU A 279 26.94 5.34 -8.49
N ASP A 280 25.72 4.82 -8.52
CA ASP A 280 24.98 4.38 -7.32
C ASP A 280 25.66 3.17 -6.68
N ALA A 281 26.27 3.39 -5.51
CA ALA A 281 27.06 2.39 -4.80
C ALA A 281 26.20 1.21 -4.28
N ASP A 282 24.96 1.44 -3.90
CA ASP A 282 24.10 0.39 -3.37
C ASP A 282 23.65 -0.56 -4.49
N ILE A 283 23.26 -0.03 -5.63
CA ILE A 283 22.91 -0.85 -6.80
C ILE A 283 24.12 -1.61 -7.31
N ARG A 284 25.31 -0.97 -7.41
CA ARG A 284 26.54 -1.67 -7.79
C ARG A 284 26.85 -2.84 -6.84
N ARG A 285 26.70 -2.64 -5.53
CA ARG A 285 26.96 -3.66 -4.51
C ARG A 285 26.01 -4.85 -4.68
N TYR A 286 24.72 -4.59 -4.82
CA TYR A 286 23.73 -5.65 -5.02
C TYR A 286 23.97 -6.39 -6.32
N LEU A 287 24.17 -5.67 -7.42
CA LEU A 287 24.39 -6.28 -8.73
C LEU A 287 25.68 -7.10 -8.78
N LYS A 288 26.77 -6.60 -8.19
CA LYS A 288 28.02 -7.36 -8.05
C LYS A 288 27.77 -8.69 -7.35
N ARG A 289 27.09 -8.67 -6.18
CA ARG A 289 26.79 -9.89 -5.43
C ARG A 289 25.90 -10.85 -6.22
N MET A 290 24.90 -10.34 -6.92
CA MET A 290 24.00 -11.15 -7.76
C MET A 290 24.74 -11.84 -8.92
N LEU A 291 25.72 -11.16 -9.51
CA LEU A 291 26.54 -11.73 -10.59
C LEU A 291 27.53 -12.77 -10.03
N GLU A 292 28.17 -12.52 -8.89
CA GLU A 292 29.01 -13.49 -8.20
C GLU A 292 28.23 -14.76 -7.82
N ASP A 293 27.00 -14.63 -7.33
CA ASP A 293 26.11 -15.76 -7.04
C ASP A 293 25.81 -16.57 -8.31
N SER A 294 25.66 -15.91 -9.47
CA SER A 294 25.39 -16.59 -10.74
C SER A 294 26.57 -17.36 -11.29
N GLU A 295 27.81 -16.98 -10.92
CA GLU A 295 29.02 -17.72 -11.25
C GLU A 295 29.23 -18.94 -10.32
N GLY A 296 28.59 -18.94 -9.14
CA GLY A 296 28.65 -20.06 -8.19
C GLY A 296 27.73 -21.23 -8.59
N HIS A 297 28.15 -22.46 -8.31
CA HIS A 297 27.37 -23.65 -8.65
C HIS A 297 25.99 -23.71 -7.96
N GLN A 298 25.87 -23.18 -6.76
CA GLN A 298 24.65 -23.30 -5.94
C GLN A 298 23.49 -22.43 -6.46
N PHE A 299 23.78 -21.19 -6.94
CA PHE A 299 22.79 -20.22 -7.37
C PHE A 299 22.89 -19.89 -8.87
N ALA A 300 23.60 -20.72 -9.63
CA ALA A 300 23.69 -20.55 -11.06
C ALA A 300 22.33 -20.78 -11.74
N GLY A 301 22.02 -19.97 -12.74
CA GLY A 301 20.81 -20.15 -13.58
C GLY A 301 19.48 -19.93 -12.85
N LEU A 302 19.46 -19.17 -11.76
CA LEU A 302 18.21 -18.80 -11.10
C LEU A 302 17.35 -17.91 -12.01
N SER A 303 16.05 -18.18 -12.04
CA SER A 303 15.07 -17.29 -12.63
C SER A 303 14.90 -16.02 -11.80
N LEU A 304 14.27 -14.99 -12.36
CA LEU A 304 13.96 -13.74 -11.64
C LEU A 304 13.19 -14.02 -10.34
N TYR A 305 12.22 -14.94 -10.38
CA TYR A 305 11.43 -15.25 -9.19
C TYR A 305 12.24 -15.99 -8.11
N GLU A 306 13.10 -16.90 -8.49
CA GLU A 306 13.98 -17.60 -7.55
C GLU A 306 15.00 -16.68 -6.91
N ASP A 307 15.62 -15.80 -7.71
CA ASP A 307 16.48 -14.73 -7.16
C ASP A 307 15.71 -13.80 -6.23
N THR A 308 14.47 -13.46 -6.58
CA THR A 308 13.59 -12.66 -5.70
C THR A 308 13.42 -13.34 -4.33
N LEU A 309 13.14 -14.65 -4.30
CA LEU A 309 13.00 -15.41 -3.04
C LEU A 309 14.31 -15.50 -2.26
N LEU A 310 15.43 -15.69 -2.95
CA LEU A 310 16.76 -15.70 -2.31
C LEU A 310 17.05 -14.35 -1.62
N TRP A 311 16.78 -13.26 -2.29
CA TRP A 311 16.99 -11.92 -1.73
C TRP A 311 16.00 -11.56 -0.63
N ILE A 312 14.76 -12.05 -0.70
CA ILE A 312 13.80 -11.96 0.41
C ILE A 312 14.38 -12.67 1.65
N GLY A 313 14.85 -13.90 1.51
CA GLY A 313 15.46 -14.62 2.62
C GLY A 313 16.65 -13.88 3.24
N ARG A 314 17.57 -13.37 2.41
CA ARG A 314 18.73 -12.58 2.86
C ARG A 314 18.33 -11.30 3.59
N GLU A 315 17.32 -10.60 3.10
CA GLU A 315 16.84 -9.36 3.73
C GLU A 315 16.15 -9.64 5.06
N TYR A 316 15.41 -10.72 5.17
CA TYR A 316 14.81 -11.14 6.44
C TYR A 316 15.87 -11.66 7.44
N GLN A 317 16.87 -12.40 6.99
CA GLN A 317 18.02 -12.82 7.84
C GLN A 317 18.70 -11.61 8.50
N LYS A 318 18.96 -10.56 7.73
CA LYS A 318 19.54 -9.31 8.25
C LYS A 318 18.69 -8.67 9.36
N ARG A 319 17.41 -8.99 9.41
CA ARG A 319 16.44 -8.48 10.39
C ARG A 319 16.10 -9.49 11.49
N HIS A 320 16.85 -10.61 11.56
CA HIS A 320 16.65 -11.72 12.50
C HIS A 320 15.24 -12.35 12.42
N ILE A 321 14.58 -12.25 11.28
CA ILE A 321 13.36 -12.98 11.00
C ILE A 321 13.73 -14.40 10.61
N GLN A 322 13.04 -15.37 11.20
CA GLN A 322 13.24 -16.80 10.99
C GLN A 322 12.08 -17.46 10.25
N TYR A 323 10.91 -16.84 10.26
CA TYR A 323 9.72 -17.39 9.64
C TYR A 323 8.87 -16.28 8.99
N VAL A 324 8.43 -16.53 7.75
CA VAL A 324 7.68 -15.55 6.95
C VAL A 324 6.53 -16.23 6.23
N GLU A 325 5.36 -15.57 6.21
CA GLU A 325 4.21 -16.01 5.43
C GLU A 325 3.84 -14.98 4.35
N ILE A 326 4.03 -15.35 3.09
CA ILE A 326 3.86 -14.48 1.94
C ILE A 326 2.55 -14.81 1.21
N SER A 327 1.67 -13.84 1.05
CA SER A 327 0.49 -13.97 0.19
C SER A 327 0.83 -13.84 -1.28
N ASP A 328 0.40 -14.79 -2.12
CA ASP A 328 0.55 -14.70 -3.58
C ASP A 328 -0.70 -15.20 -4.33
N THR A 329 -1.17 -14.37 -5.27
CA THR A 329 -2.36 -14.67 -6.08
C THR A 329 -2.10 -15.65 -7.24
N THR A 330 -0.84 -16.00 -7.51
CA THR A 330 -0.51 -17.00 -8.55
C THR A 330 -0.91 -18.41 -8.11
N LEU A 331 -0.91 -18.66 -6.80
CA LEU A 331 -1.27 -19.96 -6.21
C LEU A 331 -2.75 -20.35 -6.36
N VAL A 332 -3.60 -19.42 -6.77
CA VAL A 332 -5.02 -19.70 -7.07
C VAL A 332 -5.31 -19.70 -8.57
N LYS A 333 -4.29 -19.77 -9.41
CA LYS A 333 -4.45 -19.92 -10.86
C LYS A 333 -4.43 -21.39 -11.27
N LYS A 334 -5.39 -21.78 -12.08
CA LYS A 334 -5.47 -23.14 -12.64
C LYS A 334 -4.72 -23.20 -13.98
N ASP A 335 -3.44 -22.78 -13.97
CA ASP A 335 -2.62 -22.72 -15.18
C ASP A 335 -1.15 -23.08 -14.93
N ALA A 336 -0.37 -23.12 -15.99
CA ALA A 336 1.07 -23.39 -15.95
C ALA A 336 1.87 -22.38 -15.10
N SER A 337 1.35 -21.18 -14.85
CA SER A 337 2.05 -20.19 -14.02
C SER A 337 2.10 -20.61 -12.55
N CYS A 338 1.04 -21.26 -12.05
CA CYS A 338 1.00 -21.84 -10.72
C CYS A 338 1.96 -23.03 -10.60
N ALA A 339 1.92 -23.96 -11.54
CA ALA A 339 2.81 -25.13 -11.55
C ALA A 339 4.29 -24.72 -11.58
N ARG A 340 4.63 -23.74 -12.42
CA ARG A 340 6.00 -23.20 -12.52
C ARG A 340 6.42 -22.51 -11.23
N MET A 341 5.55 -21.70 -10.64
CA MET A 341 5.85 -21.03 -9.37
C MET A 341 6.16 -22.04 -8.26
N LEU A 342 5.34 -23.10 -8.12
CA LEU A 342 5.56 -24.15 -7.14
C LEU A 342 6.86 -24.93 -7.42
N SER A 343 7.17 -25.22 -8.69
CA SER A 343 8.46 -25.82 -9.05
C SER A 343 9.65 -24.97 -8.63
N GLN A 344 9.59 -23.68 -8.86
CA GLN A 344 10.63 -22.72 -8.44
C GLN A 344 10.73 -22.63 -6.91
N ILE A 345 9.61 -22.60 -6.20
CA ILE A 345 9.57 -22.63 -4.73
C ILE A 345 10.29 -23.85 -4.18
N HIS A 346 9.95 -25.04 -4.67
CA HIS A 346 10.57 -26.30 -4.23
C HIS A 346 12.06 -26.39 -4.56
N ARG A 347 12.51 -25.73 -5.62
CA ARG A 347 13.93 -25.69 -6.00
C ARG A 347 14.73 -24.75 -5.09
N ILE A 348 14.22 -23.55 -4.83
CA ILE A 348 15.03 -22.50 -4.21
C ILE A 348 14.90 -22.44 -2.68
N LEU A 349 13.72 -22.71 -2.08
CA LEU A 349 13.53 -22.48 -0.66
C LEU A 349 14.36 -23.38 0.26
N PRO A 350 14.68 -24.64 -0.07
CA PRO A 350 15.64 -25.42 0.69
C PRO A 350 17.02 -24.75 0.77
N LEU A 351 17.47 -24.16 -0.35
CA LEU A 351 18.75 -23.44 -0.44
C LEU A 351 18.70 -22.11 0.33
N VAL A 352 17.58 -21.38 0.23
CA VAL A 352 17.36 -20.16 1.01
C VAL A 352 17.42 -20.46 2.50
N LYS A 353 16.72 -21.49 2.95
CA LYS A 353 16.75 -21.88 4.36
C LYS A 353 18.16 -22.29 4.82
N GLN A 354 18.88 -23.03 4.00
CA GLN A 354 20.25 -23.43 4.30
C GLN A 354 21.19 -22.22 4.42
N GLU A 355 21.07 -21.23 3.52
CA GLU A 355 21.93 -20.03 3.56
C GLU A 355 21.54 -19.05 4.65
N THR A 356 20.23 -18.81 4.83
CA THR A 356 19.74 -17.69 5.63
C THR A 356 19.13 -18.09 6.97
N GLY A 357 18.77 -19.35 7.14
CA GLY A 357 17.99 -19.82 8.29
C GLY A 357 16.50 -19.41 8.25
N VAL A 358 16.05 -18.74 7.18
CA VAL A 358 14.67 -18.24 7.07
C VAL A 358 13.75 -19.26 6.43
N ASP A 359 12.67 -19.59 7.12
CA ASP A 359 11.58 -20.40 6.60
C ASP A 359 10.54 -19.51 5.91
N ILE A 360 10.36 -19.69 4.61
CA ILE A 360 9.34 -18.98 3.82
C ILE A 360 8.19 -19.93 3.53
N ARG A 361 6.96 -19.47 3.81
CA ARG A 361 5.70 -20.14 3.51
C ARG A 361 4.77 -19.21 2.75
N PHE A 362 3.73 -19.78 2.16
CA PHE A 362 2.82 -19.02 1.32
C PHE A 362 1.37 -19.17 1.76
N LEU A 363 0.62 -18.10 1.54
CA LEU A 363 -0.84 -18.09 1.58
C LEU A 363 -1.36 -17.89 0.16
N ALA A 364 -2.26 -18.77 -0.28
CA ALA A 364 -2.90 -18.67 -1.57
C ALA A 364 -3.93 -17.54 -1.55
N ALA A 365 -3.64 -16.44 -2.24
CA ALA A 365 -4.40 -15.21 -2.14
C ALA A 365 -5.54 -15.15 -3.15
N ILE A 366 -6.76 -14.96 -2.67
CA ILE A 366 -7.99 -14.78 -3.44
C ILE A 366 -8.39 -13.32 -3.38
N ARG A 367 -8.56 -12.67 -4.54
CA ARG A 367 -8.95 -11.26 -4.60
C ARG A 367 -10.44 -11.07 -4.38
N ARG A 368 -10.78 -10.09 -3.57
CA ARG A 368 -12.12 -9.49 -3.52
C ARG A 368 -12.32 -8.62 -4.75
N ILE A 369 -12.74 -9.21 -5.83
CA ILE A 369 -13.05 -8.47 -7.04
C ILE A 369 -14.56 -8.53 -7.19
N PRO A 370 -15.26 -7.40 -7.26
CA PRO A 370 -16.64 -7.40 -7.70
C PRO A 370 -16.71 -8.04 -9.07
N LEU A 371 -17.43 -9.15 -9.18
CA LEU A 371 -17.53 -9.98 -10.39
C LEU A 371 -17.98 -9.22 -11.64
N THR A 372 -18.41 -7.99 -11.46
CA THR A 372 -19.05 -7.14 -12.46
C THR A 372 -18.10 -6.22 -13.23
N LEU A 373 -16.85 -6.12 -12.83
CA LEU A 373 -15.96 -5.05 -13.31
C LEU A 373 -14.62 -5.51 -13.83
N VAL A 374 -14.42 -6.77 -13.93
CA VAL A 374 -13.19 -7.30 -14.49
C VAL A 374 -13.31 -7.31 -16.01
N LYS A 375 -12.89 -6.21 -16.63
CA LYS A 375 -12.88 -6.08 -18.07
C LYS A 375 -11.73 -6.78 -18.78
N ASP A 376 -10.65 -7.14 -18.10
CA ASP A 376 -9.49 -7.77 -18.76
C ASP A 376 -9.08 -9.07 -18.09
N ASN A 377 -9.29 -10.18 -18.77
CA ASN A 377 -8.75 -11.52 -18.50
C ASN A 377 -9.09 -12.22 -17.16
N ILE A 378 -9.78 -11.59 -16.24
CA ILE A 378 -10.46 -12.27 -15.14
C ILE A 378 -11.96 -12.30 -15.49
N VAL A 379 -12.20 -12.57 -16.72
CA VAL A 379 -13.54 -12.61 -17.27
C VAL A 379 -14.13 -13.92 -16.89
N SER A 380 -15.16 -13.83 -16.16
CA SER A 380 -16.17 -14.85 -15.99
C SER A 380 -16.31 -15.27 -14.53
N GLY A 381 -17.50 -15.68 -14.17
CA GLY A 381 -17.81 -16.41 -12.94
C GLY A 381 -16.93 -17.65 -12.71
N ASN A 382 -16.02 -17.94 -13.62
CA ASN A 382 -15.03 -19.00 -13.57
C ASN A 382 -13.83 -18.66 -12.69
N TYR A 383 -13.44 -17.37 -12.52
CA TYR A 383 -12.25 -17.02 -11.72
C TYR A 383 -12.29 -17.62 -10.30
N LEU A 384 -13.39 -17.44 -9.59
CA LEU A 384 -13.49 -17.95 -8.23
C LEU A 384 -13.63 -19.48 -8.21
N THR A 385 -14.29 -20.06 -9.20
CA THR A 385 -14.37 -21.52 -9.36
C THR A 385 -12.98 -22.09 -9.64
N GLU A 386 -12.24 -21.50 -10.58
CA GLU A 386 -10.87 -21.89 -10.89
C GLU A 386 -9.94 -21.69 -9.68
N ALA A 387 -10.11 -20.59 -8.94
CA ALA A 387 -9.34 -20.32 -7.73
C ALA A 387 -9.58 -21.39 -6.65
N ILE A 388 -10.81 -21.84 -6.44
CA ILE A 388 -11.14 -22.91 -5.50
C ILE A 388 -10.55 -24.24 -5.98
N GLN A 389 -10.67 -24.55 -7.28
CA GLN A 389 -10.11 -25.78 -7.86
C GLN A 389 -8.59 -25.82 -7.71
N ALA A 390 -7.89 -24.71 -8.02
CA ALA A 390 -6.47 -24.60 -7.81
C ALA A 390 -6.12 -24.74 -6.32
N LEU A 391 -6.87 -24.10 -5.44
CA LEU A 391 -6.65 -24.17 -4.00
C LEU A 391 -6.75 -25.60 -3.45
N LYS A 392 -7.73 -26.38 -3.90
CA LYS A 392 -7.89 -27.81 -3.51
C LYS A 392 -6.69 -28.68 -3.93
N VAL A 393 -5.93 -28.25 -4.93
CA VAL A 393 -4.68 -28.89 -5.34
C VAL A 393 -3.51 -28.40 -4.50
N VAL A 394 -3.33 -27.06 -4.43
CA VAL A 394 -2.14 -26.46 -3.80
C VAL A 394 -2.17 -26.52 -2.27
N CYS A 395 -3.33 -26.69 -1.63
CA CYS A 395 -3.44 -26.82 -0.18
C CYS A 395 -2.64 -28.02 0.39
N ARG A 396 -2.31 -28.98 -0.45
CA ARG A 396 -1.51 -30.16 -0.08
C ARG A 396 -0.01 -29.97 -0.28
N ASP A 397 0.41 -28.81 -0.77
CA ASP A 397 1.83 -28.44 -0.89
C ASP A 397 2.42 -28.09 0.48
N PRO A 398 3.63 -28.57 0.81
CA PRO A 398 4.26 -28.28 2.11
C PRO A 398 4.54 -26.81 2.33
N TYR A 399 4.79 -26.04 1.27
CA TYR A 399 5.07 -24.60 1.37
C TYR A 399 3.81 -23.73 1.45
N VAL A 400 2.62 -24.28 1.16
CA VAL A 400 1.35 -23.54 1.19
C VAL A 400 0.61 -23.84 2.49
N VAL A 401 0.47 -22.85 3.36
CA VAL A 401 -0.02 -23.02 4.74
C VAL A 401 -1.42 -22.44 4.96
N GLY A 402 -1.97 -21.74 4.00
CA GLY A 402 -3.29 -21.14 4.14
C GLY A 402 -3.80 -20.44 2.89
N SER A 403 -4.98 -19.87 3.03
CA SER A 403 -5.61 -18.97 2.08
C SER A 403 -5.71 -17.55 2.66
N ASP A 404 -5.77 -16.55 1.77
CA ASP A 404 -5.88 -15.15 2.14
C ASP A 404 -6.89 -14.42 1.25
N PHE A 405 -7.82 -13.67 1.84
CA PHE A 405 -8.75 -12.83 1.11
C PHE A 405 -8.24 -11.40 1.06
N VAL A 406 -7.71 -11.02 -0.09
CA VAL A 406 -7.02 -9.75 -0.34
C VAL A 406 -7.84 -8.80 -1.23
N GLY A 407 -7.43 -7.56 -1.33
CA GLY A 407 -8.06 -6.51 -2.16
C GLY A 407 -8.81 -5.50 -1.33
N GLU A 408 -9.30 -4.45 -1.98
CA GLU A 408 -9.89 -3.29 -1.29
C GLU A 408 -11.11 -3.66 -0.45
N GLU A 409 -11.12 -3.26 0.80
CA GLU A 409 -12.18 -3.58 1.77
C GLU A 409 -13.52 -2.86 1.51
N ILE A 410 -13.58 -2.00 0.51
CA ILE A 410 -14.86 -1.50 0.00
C ILE A 410 -15.74 -2.64 -0.53
N ASN A 411 -15.15 -3.77 -0.89
CA ASN A 411 -15.84 -4.98 -1.33
C ASN A 411 -16.20 -5.83 -0.11
N ASP A 412 -17.48 -6.01 0.11
CA ASP A 412 -18.00 -6.77 1.25
C ASP A 412 -17.58 -8.25 1.19
N ILE A 413 -16.95 -8.75 2.26
CA ILE A 413 -16.57 -10.18 2.35
C ILE A 413 -17.75 -11.14 2.21
N GLY A 414 -18.97 -10.69 2.49
CA GLY A 414 -20.18 -11.47 2.30
C GLY A 414 -20.43 -11.90 0.85
N GLU A 415 -19.87 -11.22 -0.13
CA GLU A 415 -19.94 -11.60 -1.53
C GLU A 415 -19.13 -12.88 -1.82
N LEU A 416 -18.18 -13.22 -0.95
CA LEU A 416 -17.36 -14.42 -1.05
C LEU A 416 -17.85 -15.60 -0.17
N LYS A 417 -19.10 -15.55 0.35
CA LYS A 417 -19.67 -16.60 1.19
C LYS A 417 -19.52 -18.00 0.61
N ALA A 418 -19.79 -18.17 -0.69
CA ALA A 418 -19.67 -19.47 -1.34
C ALA A 418 -18.22 -19.97 -1.39
N VAL A 419 -17.26 -19.05 -1.63
CA VAL A 419 -15.82 -19.35 -1.63
C VAL A 419 -15.34 -19.77 -0.24
N ILE A 420 -15.74 -19.00 0.78
CA ILE A 420 -15.41 -19.31 2.18
C ILE A 420 -15.94 -20.70 2.54
N ARG A 421 -17.18 -21.00 2.17
CA ARG A 421 -17.78 -22.32 2.42
C ARG A 421 -16.96 -23.45 1.78
N GLU A 422 -16.58 -23.33 0.51
CA GLU A 422 -15.76 -24.33 -0.17
C GLU A 422 -14.38 -24.52 0.49
N ILE A 423 -13.78 -23.45 0.99
CA ILE A 423 -12.51 -23.54 1.72
C ILE A 423 -12.71 -24.23 3.07
N VAL A 424 -13.74 -23.86 3.81
CA VAL A 424 -14.02 -24.42 5.14
C VAL A 424 -14.34 -25.92 5.03
N THR A 425 -15.19 -26.31 4.08
CA THR A 425 -15.68 -27.69 3.95
C THR A 425 -14.78 -28.60 3.13
N GLY A 426 -14.01 -28.05 2.19
CA GLY A 426 -13.21 -28.83 1.24
C GLY A 426 -11.71 -28.74 1.43
N VAL A 427 -11.21 -27.81 2.26
CA VAL A 427 -9.78 -27.63 2.51
C VAL A 427 -9.49 -27.72 4.00
N ALA A 428 -10.11 -26.86 4.81
CA ALA A 428 -9.86 -26.81 6.24
C ALA A 428 -10.44 -28.02 6.99
N ALA A 429 -11.43 -28.71 6.41
CA ALA A 429 -11.93 -29.96 6.96
C ALA A 429 -10.89 -31.10 6.85
N ASP A 430 -10.10 -31.11 5.76
CA ASP A 430 -9.04 -32.10 5.52
C ASP A 430 -7.71 -31.74 6.19
N ASP A 431 -7.44 -30.43 6.42
CA ASP A 431 -6.23 -29.93 7.07
C ASP A 431 -6.60 -29.01 8.25
N PRO A 432 -6.65 -29.52 9.49
CA PRO A 432 -6.94 -28.72 10.68
C PRO A 432 -5.94 -27.59 10.93
N ASN A 433 -4.75 -27.68 10.34
CA ASN A 433 -3.71 -26.63 10.45
C ASN A 433 -3.80 -25.56 9.35
N TRP A 434 -4.76 -25.70 8.43
CA TRP A 434 -4.97 -24.70 7.38
C TRP A 434 -5.37 -23.36 7.95
N THR A 435 -4.68 -22.31 7.53
CA THR A 435 -4.96 -20.94 7.94
C THR A 435 -5.94 -20.28 6.97
N ILE A 436 -7.00 -19.70 7.48
CA ILE A 436 -7.90 -18.80 6.73
C ILE A 436 -7.63 -17.38 7.16
N ARG A 437 -6.93 -16.61 6.33
CA ARG A 437 -6.69 -15.18 6.57
C ARG A 437 -7.71 -14.34 5.81
N VAL A 438 -8.20 -13.29 6.45
CA VAL A 438 -9.12 -12.32 5.84
C VAL A 438 -8.65 -10.92 6.18
N HIS A 439 -8.36 -10.09 5.18
CA HIS A 439 -8.16 -8.67 5.41
C HIS A 439 -9.52 -8.07 5.83
N ALA A 440 -9.64 -7.58 7.04
CA ALA A 440 -10.87 -6.96 7.53
C ALA A 440 -10.56 -5.90 8.59
N GLY A 441 -11.30 -4.80 8.53
CA GLY A 441 -11.05 -3.65 9.39
C GLY A 441 -9.81 -2.84 8.98
N GLU A 442 -9.35 -2.92 7.75
CA GLU A 442 -8.22 -2.13 7.25
C GLU A 442 -8.59 -0.65 7.13
N ASN A 443 -9.79 -0.37 6.67
CA ASN A 443 -10.33 0.98 6.59
C ASN A 443 -11.73 1.05 7.22
N ASP A 444 -12.28 2.25 7.33
CA ASP A 444 -13.55 2.48 8.01
C ASP A 444 -14.80 2.34 7.12
N SER A 445 -14.64 1.84 5.90
CA SER A 445 -15.75 1.70 4.94
C SER A 445 -16.76 0.62 5.36
N LEU A 446 -16.28 -0.49 5.93
CA LEU A 446 -17.09 -1.65 6.31
C LEU A 446 -16.76 -2.13 7.73
N LYS A 447 -17.13 -1.35 8.74
CA LYS A 447 -16.87 -1.66 10.16
C LYS A 447 -17.41 -3.00 10.66
N GLY A 448 -18.40 -3.57 9.98
CA GLY A 448 -18.96 -4.89 10.29
C GLY A 448 -18.21 -6.06 9.66
N ASN A 449 -17.20 -5.81 8.86
CA ASN A 449 -16.57 -6.81 7.99
C ASN A 449 -15.83 -7.89 8.79
N MET A 450 -15.19 -7.54 9.91
CA MET A 450 -14.56 -8.52 10.82
C MET A 450 -15.56 -9.52 11.37
N ALA A 451 -16.64 -9.02 11.99
CA ALA A 451 -17.69 -9.88 12.55
C ALA A 451 -18.34 -10.76 11.47
N LYS A 452 -18.56 -10.19 10.29
CA LYS A 452 -19.13 -10.90 9.16
C LYS A 452 -18.22 -12.01 8.64
N ALA A 453 -16.91 -11.76 8.55
CA ALA A 453 -15.95 -12.78 8.14
C ALA A 453 -15.97 -14.01 9.09
N ILE A 454 -15.97 -13.78 10.41
CA ILE A 454 -16.06 -14.84 11.39
C ILE A 454 -17.38 -15.60 11.25
N SER A 455 -18.51 -14.88 11.16
CA SER A 455 -19.83 -15.51 11.01
C SER A 455 -19.95 -16.35 9.74
N LEU A 456 -19.33 -15.94 8.62
CA LEU A 456 -19.33 -16.73 7.40
C LEU A 456 -18.56 -18.05 7.54
N VAL A 457 -17.50 -18.06 8.33
CA VAL A 457 -16.78 -19.30 8.65
C VAL A 457 -17.64 -20.18 9.56
N GLU A 458 -18.24 -19.62 10.62
CA GLU A 458 -19.16 -20.33 11.52
C GLU A 458 -20.31 -21.00 10.77
N GLU A 459 -20.99 -20.25 9.89
CA GLU A 459 -22.11 -20.71 9.07
C GLU A 459 -21.72 -21.78 8.03
N SER A 460 -20.43 -21.91 7.75
CA SER A 460 -19.90 -22.83 6.75
C SER A 460 -19.44 -24.16 7.33
N LEU A 461 -19.32 -24.30 8.64
CA LEU A 461 -18.83 -25.51 9.29
C LEU A 461 -19.72 -26.73 9.00
N LEU A 462 -19.09 -27.87 8.81
CA LEU A 462 -19.77 -29.17 8.79
C LEU A 462 -20.20 -29.60 10.22
N PRO A 463 -21.22 -30.42 10.38
CA PRO A 463 -21.58 -30.95 11.68
C PRO A 463 -20.38 -31.61 12.39
N GLY A 464 -20.02 -31.11 13.57
CA GLY A 464 -18.90 -31.63 14.35
C GLY A 464 -17.50 -31.13 13.92
N GLN A 465 -17.41 -30.29 12.89
CA GLN A 465 -16.14 -29.70 12.46
C GLN A 465 -15.71 -28.63 13.46
N ALA A 466 -14.47 -28.70 13.92
CA ALA A 466 -13.86 -27.64 14.70
C ALA A 466 -13.70 -26.36 13.87
N PHE A 467 -13.74 -25.19 14.53
CA PHE A 467 -13.49 -23.93 13.88
C PHE A 467 -12.03 -23.90 13.37
N PRO A 468 -11.78 -23.56 12.08
CA PRO A 468 -10.45 -23.59 11.51
C PRO A 468 -9.57 -22.46 12.07
N ASN A 469 -8.24 -22.57 11.87
CA ASN A 469 -7.32 -21.49 12.23
C ASN A 469 -7.64 -20.23 11.41
N MET A 470 -8.24 -19.25 12.03
CA MET A 470 -8.61 -18.00 11.37
C MET A 470 -7.75 -16.85 11.85
N ARG A 471 -7.30 -16.03 10.91
CA ARG A 471 -6.58 -14.79 11.20
C ARG A 471 -7.23 -13.62 10.46
N ILE A 472 -7.27 -12.48 11.11
CA ILE A 472 -7.79 -11.24 10.52
C ILE A 472 -6.65 -10.25 10.37
N GLY A 473 -6.36 -9.88 9.12
CA GLY A 473 -5.40 -8.85 8.80
C GLY A 473 -5.96 -7.46 9.08
N HIS A 474 -5.12 -6.58 9.59
CA HIS A 474 -5.34 -5.19 10.00
C HIS A 474 -6.18 -5.00 11.26
N GLY A 475 -7.42 -5.43 11.34
CA GLY A 475 -8.26 -5.31 12.54
C GLY A 475 -8.39 -3.89 13.12
N LEU A 476 -8.11 -2.84 12.32
CA LEU A 476 -8.04 -1.45 12.76
C LEU A 476 -9.43 -0.86 13.02
N TYR A 477 -10.40 -1.17 12.17
CA TYR A 477 -11.75 -0.63 12.24
C TYR A 477 -12.80 -1.70 12.49
N CYS A 478 -13.56 -1.52 13.56
CA CYS A 478 -14.74 -2.31 13.90
C CYS A 478 -15.80 -1.44 14.57
N ALA A 479 -16.92 -2.03 14.98
CA ALA A 479 -17.83 -1.39 15.91
C ALA A 479 -17.09 -1.04 17.21
N SER A 480 -17.49 0.07 17.87
CA SER A 480 -16.87 0.43 19.15
C SER A 480 -16.88 -0.77 20.10
N LEU A 481 -15.71 -1.15 20.61
CA LEU A 481 -15.56 -2.31 21.51
C LEU A 481 -16.38 -2.19 22.80
N LYS A 482 -16.80 -0.97 23.18
CA LYS A 482 -17.70 -0.71 24.30
C LYS A 482 -19.18 -0.91 23.95
N SER A 483 -19.52 -0.90 22.67
CA SER A 483 -20.89 -1.12 22.21
C SER A 483 -21.29 -2.59 22.32
N ARG A 484 -22.59 -2.88 22.23
CA ARG A 484 -23.10 -4.25 22.19
C ARG A 484 -22.45 -5.05 21.04
N GLN A 485 -22.42 -4.50 19.83
CA GLN A 485 -21.83 -5.14 18.66
C GLN A 485 -20.32 -5.39 18.83
N GLY A 486 -19.60 -4.44 19.46
CA GLY A 486 -18.17 -4.62 19.75
C GLY A 486 -17.90 -5.73 20.77
N LYS A 487 -18.75 -5.85 21.81
CA LYS A 487 -18.67 -6.94 22.78
C LYS A 487 -18.97 -8.30 22.15
N GLU A 488 -20.00 -8.37 21.30
CA GLU A 488 -20.33 -9.58 20.54
C GLU A 488 -19.17 -9.98 19.61
N LEU A 489 -18.49 -9.02 18.97
CA LEU A 489 -17.30 -9.27 18.17
C LEU A 489 -16.15 -9.83 19.01
N LEU A 490 -15.85 -9.22 20.17
CA LEU A 490 -14.79 -9.70 21.08
C LEU A 490 -15.06 -11.12 21.56
N GLU A 491 -16.32 -11.44 21.86
CA GLU A 491 -16.71 -12.79 22.26
C GLU A 491 -16.51 -13.80 21.12
N LYS A 492 -16.90 -13.46 19.89
CA LYS A 492 -16.66 -14.31 18.71
C LYS A 492 -15.17 -14.56 18.47
N ILE A 493 -14.37 -13.51 18.54
CA ILE A 493 -12.91 -13.62 18.36
C ILE A 493 -12.33 -14.58 19.40
N ARG A 494 -12.74 -14.43 20.67
CA ARG A 494 -12.23 -15.24 21.78
C ARG A 494 -12.71 -16.69 21.73
N SER A 495 -14.00 -16.90 21.45
CA SER A 495 -14.60 -18.25 21.44
C SER A 495 -14.02 -19.15 20.34
N HIS A 496 -13.45 -18.56 19.31
CA HIS A 496 -12.87 -19.26 18.18
C HIS A 496 -11.34 -19.10 18.07
N ASP A 497 -10.68 -18.53 19.05
CA ASP A 497 -9.25 -18.25 19.05
C ASP A 497 -8.74 -17.55 17.77
N VAL A 498 -9.58 -16.62 17.24
CA VAL A 498 -9.22 -15.85 16.04
C VAL A 498 -8.06 -14.91 16.37
N VAL A 499 -7.00 -14.97 15.57
CA VAL A 499 -5.82 -14.14 15.76
C VAL A 499 -5.92 -12.88 14.90
N LEU A 500 -5.57 -11.72 15.47
CA LEU A 500 -5.50 -10.45 14.75
C LEU A 500 -4.06 -10.15 14.34
N GLU A 501 -3.87 -9.75 13.10
CA GLU A 501 -2.56 -9.40 12.53
C GLU A 501 -2.48 -7.89 12.32
N PHE A 502 -1.44 -7.24 12.84
CA PHE A 502 -1.32 -5.78 12.81
C PHE A 502 -0.15 -5.32 11.96
N GLN A 503 -0.40 -4.31 11.13
CA GLN A 503 0.51 -3.70 10.18
C GLN A 503 0.51 -2.18 10.39
N LEU A 504 1.23 -1.72 11.39
CA LEU A 504 1.14 -0.33 11.88
C LEU A 504 1.58 0.69 10.83
N THR A 505 2.72 0.44 10.21
CA THR A 505 3.29 1.39 9.24
C THR A 505 2.47 1.46 7.95
N SER A 506 2.00 0.33 7.41
CA SER A 506 1.18 0.34 6.21
C SER A 506 -0.12 1.10 6.42
N ASN A 507 -0.77 0.92 7.57
CA ASN A 507 -1.98 1.65 7.93
C ASN A 507 -1.77 3.17 7.94
N VAL A 508 -0.63 3.64 8.44
CA VAL A 508 -0.27 5.08 8.40
C VAL A 508 0.02 5.53 6.97
N ARG A 509 0.79 4.75 6.22
CA ARG A 509 1.22 5.14 4.87
C ARG A 509 0.08 5.12 3.85
N LEU A 510 -0.88 4.23 4.01
CA LEU A 510 -2.11 4.19 3.23
C LEU A 510 -3.15 5.23 3.67
N ASN A 511 -2.86 6.02 4.68
CA ASN A 511 -3.76 6.99 5.31
C ASN A 511 -5.00 6.35 5.96
N ASN A 512 -4.91 5.09 6.33
CA ASN A 512 -5.99 4.42 7.04
C ASN A 512 -6.07 4.91 8.50
N ILE A 513 -4.94 5.24 9.10
CA ILE A 513 -4.85 5.87 10.42
C ILE A 513 -3.82 6.99 10.39
N ILE A 514 -4.03 8.04 11.18
CA ILE A 514 -3.12 9.18 11.28
C ILE A 514 -2.24 9.10 12.52
N ASP A 515 -2.81 8.63 13.60
CA ASP A 515 -2.17 8.60 14.91
C ASP A 515 -2.24 7.19 15.47
N LEU A 516 -1.10 6.51 15.53
CA LEU A 516 -1.01 5.15 16.08
C LEU A 516 -1.47 5.05 17.54
N ARG A 517 -1.46 6.16 18.30
CA ARG A 517 -1.90 6.15 19.71
C ARG A 517 -3.37 5.79 19.89
N VAL A 518 -4.18 5.94 18.83
CA VAL A 518 -5.60 5.54 18.85
C VAL A 518 -5.85 4.15 18.29
N HIS A 519 -4.79 3.41 17.96
CA HIS A 519 -4.89 2.06 17.41
C HIS A 519 -5.52 1.09 18.43
N PRO A 520 -6.44 0.20 18.01
CA PRO A 520 -7.19 -0.65 18.93
C PRO A 520 -6.42 -1.84 19.52
N LEU A 521 -5.19 -2.13 19.05
CA LEU A 521 -4.40 -3.30 19.45
C LEU A 521 -4.34 -3.49 20.98
N LYS A 522 -4.04 -2.42 21.71
CA LYS A 522 -3.93 -2.51 23.19
C LYS A 522 -5.25 -2.91 23.85
N SER A 523 -6.36 -2.45 23.26
CA SER A 523 -7.69 -2.88 23.73
C SER A 523 -7.94 -4.35 23.43
N TYR A 524 -7.51 -4.88 22.29
CA TYR A 524 -7.63 -6.31 22.01
C TYR A 524 -6.81 -7.16 22.98
N LEU A 525 -5.55 -6.79 23.21
CA LEU A 525 -4.68 -7.48 24.18
C LEU A 525 -5.27 -7.48 25.59
N SER A 526 -5.83 -6.36 26.04
CA SER A 526 -6.48 -6.26 27.35
C SER A 526 -7.74 -7.14 27.49
N HIS A 527 -8.32 -7.56 26.38
CA HIS A 527 -9.44 -8.52 26.36
C HIS A 527 -8.99 -9.97 26.12
N GLY A 528 -7.67 -10.25 26.17
CA GLY A 528 -7.12 -11.58 25.99
C GLY A 528 -7.16 -12.10 24.56
N ILE A 529 -7.28 -11.20 23.56
CA ILE A 529 -7.27 -11.56 22.14
C ILE A 529 -5.84 -11.82 21.68
N GLY A 530 -5.64 -12.93 20.97
CA GLY A 530 -4.38 -13.26 20.32
C GLY A 530 -4.05 -12.27 19.20
N CYS A 531 -2.86 -11.65 19.27
CA CYS A 531 -2.41 -10.66 18.33
C CYS A 531 -1.00 -10.99 17.86
N VAL A 532 -0.73 -10.78 16.57
CA VAL A 532 0.60 -10.92 15.98
C VAL A 532 0.89 -9.73 15.07
N MET A 533 2.13 -9.62 14.61
CA MET A 533 2.61 -8.52 13.80
C MET A 533 2.96 -8.97 12.39
N GLY A 534 2.84 -8.06 11.44
CA GLY A 534 3.34 -8.18 10.08
C GLY A 534 3.70 -6.83 9.49
N THR A 535 4.48 -6.81 8.42
CA THR A 535 4.92 -5.57 7.77
C THR A 535 4.00 -5.12 6.63
N ASP A 536 3.14 -6.00 6.15
CA ASP A 536 2.37 -5.84 4.90
C ASP A 536 3.26 -5.76 3.65
N GLY A 537 4.57 -5.66 3.84
CA GLY A 537 5.59 -5.59 2.81
C GLY A 537 6.65 -4.53 3.10
N TYR A 538 7.72 -4.94 3.74
CA TYR A 538 8.75 -4.01 4.21
C TYR A 538 9.36 -3.15 3.09
N GLY A 539 9.55 -3.71 1.91
CA GLY A 539 10.18 -3.00 0.80
C GLY A 539 9.29 -1.90 0.21
N LEU A 540 7.99 -2.16 0.11
CA LEU A 540 7.03 -1.22 -0.44
C LEU A 540 6.70 -0.09 0.54
N TYR A 541 6.48 -0.44 1.81
CA TYR A 541 6.10 0.51 2.85
C TYR A 541 7.30 1.15 3.57
N GLY A 542 8.52 0.72 3.29
CA GLY A 542 9.74 1.25 3.90
C GLY A 542 9.77 1.08 5.42
N THR A 543 9.35 -0.08 5.89
CA THR A 543 9.35 -0.51 7.28
C THR A 543 10.01 -1.88 7.40
N ASP A 544 10.34 -2.30 8.59
CA ASP A 544 10.71 -3.69 8.86
C ASP A 544 10.12 -4.17 10.20
N SER A 545 10.29 -5.44 10.50
CA SER A 545 9.77 -6.02 11.73
C SER A 545 10.28 -5.34 13.00
N ILE A 546 11.49 -4.79 12.95
CA ILE A 546 12.08 -4.04 14.06
C ILE A 546 11.38 -2.70 14.21
N ASP A 547 11.13 -2.01 13.11
CA ASP A 547 10.41 -0.73 13.10
C ASP A 547 8.97 -0.92 13.60
N GLU A 548 8.28 -2.00 13.19
CA GLU A 548 6.94 -2.34 13.68
C GLU A 548 6.95 -2.60 15.20
N GLN A 549 7.92 -3.38 15.70
CA GLN A 549 8.05 -3.65 17.15
C GLN A 549 8.34 -2.38 17.94
N LEU A 550 9.21 -1.53 17.44
CA LEU A 550 9.50 -0.25 18.06
C LEU A 550 8.28 0.68 18.04
N ALA A 551 7.47 0.61 16.99
CA ALA A 551 6.19 1.35 16.95
C ALA A 551 5.18 0.84 17.99
N LEU A 552 5.09 -0.48 18.20
CA LEU A 552 4.28 -1.07 19.28
C LEU A 552 4.65 -0.48 20.64
N SER A 553 5.93 -0.44 20.93
CA SER A 553 6.43 0.04 22.22
C SER A 553 6.28 1.55 22.40
N ASN A 554 6.57 2.32 21.37
CA ASN A 554 6.65 3.78 21.46
C ASN A 554 5.27 4.45 21.40
N PHE A 555 4.42 4.02 20.48
CA PHE A 555 3.13 4.65 20.27
C PHE A 555 2.02 4.00 21.08
N LEU A 556 2.01 2.67 21.11
CA LEU A 556 0.99 1.92 21.80
C LEU A 556 1.38 1.62 23.25
N LYS A 557 2.65 1.85 23.62
CA LYS A 557 3.15 1.59 24.97
C LYS A 557 2.84 0.16 25.43
N ILE A 558 3.09 -0.80 24.55
CA ILE A 558 2.93 -2.21 24.84
C ILE A 558 3.90 -2.59 25.96
N THR A 559 3.40 -3.24 26.99
CA THR A 559 4.17 -3.71 28.14
C THR A 559 4.88 -5.02 27.84
N ASP A 560 5.87 -5.38 28.66
CA ASP A 560 6.55 -6.68 28.52
C ASP A 560 5.60 -7.87 28.60
N SER A 561 4.58 -7.79 29.46
CA SER A 561 3.54 -8.83 29.57
C SER A 561 2.70 -8.94 28.29
N GLU A 562 2.32 -7.81 27.69
CA GLU A 562 1.59 -7.77 26.41
C GLU A 562 2.46 -8.29 25.26
N PHE A 563 3.76 -7.97 25.27
CA PHE A 563 4.72 -8.56 24.32
C PHE A 563 4.82 -10.07 24.46
N MET A 564 4.88 -10.58 25.71
CA MET A 564 4.93 -12.03 25.96
C MET A 564 3.65 -12.72 25.53
N GLN A 565 2.49 -12.07 25.69
CA GLN A 565 1.22 -12.56 25.15
C GLN A 565 1.27 -12.70 23.63
N MET A 566 1.73 -11.66 22.92
CA MET A 566 1.89 -11.72 21.45
C MET A 566 2.91 -12.78 21.03
N LYS A 567 4.01 -12.88 21.75
CA LYS A 567 5.06 -13.87 21.48
C LYS A 567 4.55 -15.30 21.62
N ALA A 568 3.78 -15.59 22.61
CA ALA A 568 3.19 -16.92 22.80
C ALA A 568 2.29 -17.34 21.64
N VAL A 569 1.54 -16.39 21.07
CA VAL A 569 0.72 -16.62 19.86
C VAL A 569 1.62 -16.90 18.66
N GLU A 570 2.68 -16.10 18.46
CA GLU A 570 3.67 -16.29 17.40
C GLU A 570 4.31 -17.66 17.48
N ASP A 571 4.83 -18.04 18.65
CA ASP A 571 5.51 -19.32 18.87
C ASP A 571 4.57 -20.53 18.62
N GLY A 572 3.29 -20.40 19.00
CA GLY A 572 2.28 -21.40 18.68
C GLY A 572 2.02 -21.56 17.18
N ILE A 573 2.05 -20.46 16.43
CA ILE A 573 1.91 -20.49 14.96
C ILE A 573 3.15 -21.17 14.34
N ILE A 574 4.35 -20.77 14.72
CA ILE A 574 5.60 -21.35 14.18
C ILE A 574 5.63 -22.86 14.41
N THR A 575 5.37 -23.30 15.64
CA THR A 575 5.41 -24.72 16.02
C THR A 575 4.42 -25.51 15.17
N ARG A 576 3.18 -25.06 15.10
CA ARG A 576 2.11 -25.72 14.33
C ARG A 576 2.44 -25.81 12.84
N GLN A 577 3.02 -24.76 12.28
CA GLN A 577 3.37 -24.74 10.86
C GLN A 577 4.62 -25.57 10.54
N ALA A 578 5.56 -25.72 11.47
CA ALA A 578 6.69 -26.63 11.32
C ALA A 578 6.22 -28.09 11.28
N GLU A 579 5.37 -28.51 12.21
CA GLU A 579 4.77 -29.85 12.23
C GLU A 579 3.93 -30.12 10.97
N ASN A 580 3.16 -29.14 10.53
CA ASN A 580 2.35 -29.25 9.31
C ASN A 580 3.22 -29.40 8.06
N PHE A 581 4.34 -28.68 8.00
CA PHE A 581 5.30 -28.77 6.91
C PHE A 581 5.86 -30.19 6.78
N ASP A 582 6.34 -30.76 7.87
CA ASP A 582 6.94 -32.10 7.88
C ASP A 582 5.92 -33.16 7.43
N ARG A 583 4.69 -33.09 7.94
CA ARG A 583 3.59 -33.98 7.54
C ARG A 583 3.28 -33.85 6.05
N LYS A 584 3.11 -32.62 5.55
CA LYS A 584 2.79 -32.37 4.14
C LYS A 584 3.95 -32.76 3.21
N ASN A 585 5.18 -32.52 3.61
CA ASN A 585 6.37 -32.84 2.82
C ASN A 585 6.53 -34.32 2.58
N GLN A 586 6.30 -35.16 3.62
CA GLN A 586 6.28 -36.60 3.48
C GLN A 586 5.16 -37.08 2.54
N ALA A 587 3.95 -36.56 2.72
CA ALA A 587 2.82 -36.91 1.86
C ALA A 587 3.00 -36.44 0.41
N PHE A 588 3.61 -35.29 0.20
CA PHE A 588 3.92 -34.74 -1.12
C PHE A 588 4.93 -35.60 -1.87
N ALA A 589 6.01 -36.01 -1.20
CA ALA A 589 7.04 -36.89 -1.78
C ALA A 589 6.43 -38.20 -2.29
N ALA A 590 5.55 -38.82 -1.49
CA ALA A 590 4.85 -40.04 -1.88
C ALA A 590 3.89 -39.82 -3.08
N ARG A 591 3.12 -38.76 -3.10
CA ARG A 591 2.16 -38.43 -4.16
C ARG A 591 2.83 -38.07 -5.49
N ARG A 592 3.96 -37.41 -5.45
CA ARG A 592 4.71 -37.00 -6.64
C ARG A 592 5.23 -38.19 -7.45
N SER A 593 5.56 -39.30 -6.79
CA SER A 593 5.90 -40.59 -7.43
C SER A 593 6.98 -40.49 -8.53
N GLY A 594 8.06 -39.73 -8.26
CA GLY A 594 9.19 -39.59 -9.20
C GLY A 594 9.00 -38.54 -10.32
N ARG A 595 7.79 -37.97 -10.50
CA ARG A 595 7.60 -36.81 -11.39
C ARG A 595 8.34 -35.55 -10.89
N THR A 596 8.71 -34.66 -11.80
CA THR A 596 9.14 -33.32 -11.40
C THR A 596 8.00 -32.58 -10.72
N VAL A 597 8.30 -31.54 -9.95
CA VAL A 597 7.27 -30.71 -9.27
C VAL A 597 6.36 -30.04 -10.30
N GLU A 598 6.92 -29.55 -11.40
CA GLU A 598 6.17 -28.85 -12.44
C GLU A 598 5.22 -29.84 -13.17
N GLU A 599 5.70 -31.00 -13.60
CA GLU A 599 4.88 -32.06 -14.23
C GLU A 599 3.74 -32.49 -13.31
N PHE A 600 4.04 -32.70 -12.02
CA PHE A 600 3.03 -33.08 -11.03
C PHE A 600 1.92 -32.03 -10.95
N TYR A 601 2.26 -30.75 -10.81
CA TYR A 601 1.24 -29.70 -10.70
C TYR A 601 0.53 -29.38 -12.02
N LEU A 602 1.20 -29.49 -13.16
CA LEU A 602 0.54 -29.36 -14.47
C LEU A 602 -0.54 -30.43 -14.64
N GLU A 603 -0.26 -31.67 -14.25
CA GLU A 603 -1.22 -32.75 -14.30
C GLU A 603 -2.37 -32.56 -13.30
N GLU A 604 -2.08 -32.29 -12.02
CA GLU A 604 -3.08 -32.13 -10.98
C GLU A 604 -4.00 -30.90 -11.20
N LEU A 605 -3.46 -29.78 -11.66
CA LEU A 605 -4.23 -28.57 -12.00
C LEU A 605 -5.03 -28.77 -13.30
N GLY A 606 -4.52 -29.59 -14.24
CA GLY A 606 -5.17 -29.88 -15.52
C GLY A 606 -6.28 -30.91 -15.42
N ARG A 607 -6.33 -31.71 -14.34
CA ARG A 607 -7.41 -32.66 -14.16
C ARG A 607 -8.74 -31.94 -14.06
N GLU A 608 -9.71 -32.34 -14.86
CA GLU A 608 -11.08 -31.92 -14.64
C GLU A 608 -11.51 -32.46 -13.27
N SER A 609 -11.80 -31.57 -12.36
CA SER A 609 -12.39 -31.94 -11.08
C SER A 609 -13.76 -32.51 -11.35
N GLY A 610 -13.90 -33.87 -11.28
CA GLY A 610 -15.20 -34.50 -11.27
C GLY A 610 -16.08 -33.82 -10.25
N GLU A 611 -17.27 -33.40 -10.65
CA GLU A 611 -18.36 -32.83 -9.84
C GLU A 611 -17.92 -31.93 -8.67
N THR A 612 -17.09 -30.97 -8.93
CA THR A 612 -17.13 -29.77 -8.11
C THR A 612 -18.48 -29.15 -8.44
N ALA A 613 -19.35 -29.12 -7.44
CA ALA A 613 -20.56 -28.31 -7.50
C ALA A 613 -20.13 -26.98 -8.11
N THR A 614 -20.59 -26.70 -9.31
CA THR A 614 -20.36 -25.39 -9.95
C THR A 614 -20.78 -24.45 -8.85
N VAL A 615 -19.83 -23.70 -8.26
CA VAL A 615 -20.19 -22.68 -7.28
C VAL A 615 -21.04 -21.77 -8.12
N LYS A 616 -22.34 -22.01 -8.11
CA LYS A 616 -23.32 -21.11 -8.66
C LYS A 616 -23.20 -19.90 -7.74
N PHE A 617 -22.20 -19.07 -8.07
CA PHE A 617 -22.33 -17.69 -7.66
C PHE A 617 -23.70 -17.32 -8.22
N GLU A 618 -24.65 -17.10 -7.35
CA GLU A 618 -25.63 -16.11 -7.66
C GLU A 618 -24.78 -14.85 -7.87
N ILE A 619 -24.27 -14.71 -9.11
CA ILE A 619 -23.99 -13.40 -9.67
C ILE A 619 -25.32 -12.72 -9.37
N ARG A 620 -25.34 -11.97 -8.24
CA ARG A 620 -26.45 -11.03 -8.06
C ARG A 620 -26.38 -10.29 -9.36
N LYS A 621 -27.28 -10.69 -10.32
CA LYS A 621 -27.40 -10.00 -11.60
C LYS A 621 -27.25 -8.58 -11.18
N GLN A 622 -26.13 -7.94 -11.61
CA GLN A 622 -26.01 -6.54 -11.33
C GLN A 622 -27.40 -6.01 -11.42
N PRO A 623 -27.93 -5.27 -10.51
CA PRO A 623 -29.02 -4.43 -10.86
C PRO A 623 -28.48 -3.76 -12.12
N SER A 624 -28.80 -4.34 -13.31
CA SER A 624 -28.58 -3.59 -14.54
C SER A 624 -29.15 -2.28 -14.12
N TYR A 625 -28.39 -1.19 -14.16
CA TYR A 625 -28.95 0.08 -13.74
C TYR A 625 -30.02 0.54 -14.74
N PRO A 626 -31.09 -0.28 -15.04
CA PRO A 626 -32.13 0.12 -15.96
C PRO A 626 -32.81 1.40 -15.49
N VAL A 627 -32.83 1.62 -14.16
CA VAL A 627 -33.34 2.84 -13.54
C VAL A 627 -32.48 4.06 -13.89
N PHE A 628 -31.19 3.88 -14.16
CA PHE A 628 -30.27 4.98 -14.47
C PHE A 628 -29.80 5.00 -15.92
N LYS A 629 -30.20 4.03 -16.74
CA LYS A 629 -29.72 3.92 -18.12
C LYS A 629 -29.99 5.21 -18.93
N GLU A 630 -31.10 5.87 -18.65
CA GLU A 630 -31.45 7.15 -19.25
C GLU A 630 -30.71 8.35 -18.66
N LYS A 631 -30.12 8.19 -17.47
CA LYS A 631 -29.35 9.21 -16.75
C LYS A 631 -27.82 9.01 -16.81
N ILE A 632 -27.35 8.00 -17.50
CA ILE A 632 -25.90 7.79 -17.70
C ILE A 632 -25.44 8.68 -18.84
N VAL A 633 -24.73 9.74 -18.53
CA VAL A 633 -24.27 10.75 -19.48
C VAL A 633 -22.79 11.03 -19.31
N GLU A 634 -22.17 11.59 -20.35
CA GLU A 634 -20.84 12.16 -20.23
C GLU A 634 -20.92 13.50 -19.50
N LEU A 635 -19.86 13.78 -18.70
CA LEU A 635 -19.75 15.06 -18.04
C LEU A 635 -19.48 16.16 -19.08
N PRO A 636 -20.13 17.33 -18.99
CA PRO A 636 -19.95 18.40 -19.96
C PRO A 636 -18.53 18.92 -19.98
N TRP A 637 -17.96 19.11 -21.19
CA TRP A 637 -16.57 19.59 -21.35
C TRP A 637 -16.49 21.13 -21.40
N ASP A 638 -17.56 21.76 -21.69
CA ASP A 638 -17.72 23.21 -21.82
C ASP A 638 -18.00 23.93 -20.49
N LYS A 639 -18.14 23.19 -19.41
CA LYS A 639 -18.39 23.72 -18.06
C LYS A 639 -17.31 23.28 -17.05
N TYR A 640 -17.09 24.11 -16.04
CA TYR A 640 -16.13 23.89 -14.98
C TYR A 640 -16.69 23.00 -13.86
N PRO A 641 -16.08 21.85 -13.54
CA PRO A 641 -16.58 20.95 -12.51
C PRO A 641 -16.22 21.42 -11.11
N ILE A 642 -17.20 21.37 -10.21
CA ILE A 642 -17.02 21.60 -8.77
C ILE A 642 -17.38 20.31 -8.03
N VAL A 643 -16.41 19.67 -7.44
CA VAL A 643 -16.57 18.43 -6.67
C VAL A 643 -16.87 18.77 -5.22
N ILE A 644 -17.99 18.23 -4.70
CA ILE A 644 -18.35 18.35 -3.29
C ILE A 644 -18.18 16.99 -2.62
N ALA A 645 -17.36 16.95 -1.58
CA ALA A 645 -17.08 15.75 -0.81
C ALA A 645 -17.33 15.99 0.68
N GLY A 646 -18.35 15.32 1.21
CA GLY A 646 -18.71 15.42 2.63
C GLY A 646 -19.98 14.63 2.94
N GLY A 647 -19.85 13.54 3.68
CA GLY A 647 -20.94 12.63 4.02
C GLY A 647 -21.01 11.38 3.18
N SER A 648 -20.86 11.46 1.85
CA SER A 648 -20.93 10.28 0.96
C SER A 648 -19.78 9.30 1.17
N PHE A 649 -18.65 9.76 1.60
CA PHE A 649 -17.45 8.95 1.83
C PHE A 649 -17.28 8.50 3.29
N THR A 650 -18.29 8.68 4.14
CA THR A 650 -18.25 8.23 5.52
C THR A 650 -18.86 6.86 5.67
N SER A 651 -18.27 6.05 6.54
CA SER A 651 -18.80 4.74 6.92
C SER A 651 -19.87 4.82 8.00
N SER A 652 -19.99 5.94 8.71
CA SER A 652 -20.96 6.10 9.80
C SER A 652 -22.37 6.30 9.24
N ASN A 653 -23.34 5.61 9.85
CA ASN A 653 -24.77 5.85 9.63
C ASN A 653 -25.22 7.19 10.19
N ASP A 654 -24.39 7.87 10.96
CA ASP A 654 -24.69 9.19 11.50
C ASP A 654 -24.60 10.19 10.35
N SER A 655 -25.75 10.72 9.97
CA SER A 655 -25.83 11.87 9.08
C SER A 655 -25.00 12.99 9.70
N GLN A 656 -23.87 13.31 9.09
CA GLN A 656 -23.09 14.45 9.54
C GLN A 656 -23.98 15.69 9.47
N LYS A 657 -24.10 16.36 10.59
CA LYS A 657 -24.82 17.62 10.64
C LYS A 657 -23.97 18.65 9.90
N VAL A 658 -24.50 19.15 8.79
CA VAL A 658 -23.92 20.27 8.07
C VAL A 658 -23.96 21.49 8.99
N SER A 659 -22.79 22.04 9.32
CA SER A 659 -22.70 23.23 10.18
C SER A 659 -23.33 24.45 9.49
N GLU A 660 -23.72 25.44 10.26
CA GLU A 660 -24.30 26.67 9.70
C GLU A 660 -23.32 27.38 8.75
N SER A 661 -22.04 27.43 9.10
CA SER A 661 -21.01 28.00 8.22
C SER A 661 -20.85 27.26 6.91
N ASP A 662 -20.96 25.91 6.93
CA ASP A 662 -20.87 25.09 5.71
C ASP A 662 -22.12 25.25 4.84
N ARG A 663 -23.32 25.38 5.45
CA ARG A 663 -24.56 25.71 4.75
C ARG A 663 -24.46 27.05 4.03
N GLN A 664 -24.01 28.07 4.76
CA GLN A 664 -23.82 29.41 4.19
C GLN A 664 -22.86 29.38 2.99
N LEU A 665 -21.79 28.58 3.07
CA LEU A 665 -20.86 28.41 1.95
C LEU A 665 -21.54 27.72 0.75
N LEU A 666 -22.26 26.61 0.98
CA LEU A 666 -22.94 25.88 -0.08
C LEU A 666 -24.04 26.73 -0.73
N ASP A 667 -24.82 27.48 0.06
CA ASP A 667 -25.81 28.39 -0.42
C ASP A 667 -25.19 29.53 -1.25
N THR A 668 -24.05 30.06 -0.83
CA THR A 668 -23.30 31.07 -1.59
C THR A 668 -22.83 30.51 -2.93
N LEU A 669 -22.33 29.27 -2.99
CA LEU A 669 -21.96 28.61 -4.25
C LEU A 669 -23.18 28.49 -5.19
N LEU A 670 -24.34 28.06 -4.66
CA LEU A 670 -25.57 27.90 -5.41
C LEU A 670 -26.17 29.26 -5.89
N TRP A 671 -25.88 30.34 -5.20
CA TRP A 671 -26.39 31.66 -5.51
C TRP A 671 -25.48 32.46 -6.44
N GLU A 672 -24.19 32.53 -6.14
CA GLU A 672 -23.21 33.43 -6.76
C GLU A 672 -22.58 32.89 -8.06
N LEU A 673 -22.55 31.55 -8.26
CA LEU A 673 -21.97 30.99 -9.45
C LEU A 673 -22.92 30.97 -10.64
N ASP A 674 -22.37 30.89 -11.85
CA ASP A 674 -23.11 30.87 -13.12
C ASP A 674 -23.40 29.42 -13.57
N PRO A 675 -24.66 28.96 -13.63
CA PRO A 675 -24.99 27.60 -14.04
C PRO A 675 -24.63 27.29 -15.50
N GLU A 676 -24.40 28.31 -16.33
CA GLU A 676 -23.92 28.09 -17.70
C GLU A 676 -22.43 27.80 -17.75
N LYS A 677 -21.67 28.16 -16.71
CA LYS A 677 -20.20 27.98 -16.64
C LYS A 677 -19.76 26.85 -15.75
N VAL A 678 -20.57 26.45 -14.78
CA VAL A 678 -20.19 25.45 -13.80
C VAL A 678 -21.23 24.34 -13.63
N PHE A 679 -20.79 23.17 -13.17
CA PHE A 679 -21.66 22.09 -12.72
C PHE A 679 -21.08 21.42 -11.48
N PHE A 680 -21.92 20.75 -10.71
CA PHE A 680 -21.50 20.07 -9.50
C PHE A 680 -21.35 18.57 -9.72
N VAL A 681 -20.38 17.97 -9.01
CA VAL A 681 -20.16 16.53 -8.96
C VAL A 681 -20.14 16.06 -7.51
N VAL A 682 -20.92 15.04 -7.21
CA VAL A 682 -21.08 14.48 -5.87
C VAL A 682 -20.82 12.98 -5.87
N GLY A 683 -20.67 12.39 -4.68
CA GLY A 683 -20.58 10.95 -4.51
C GLY A 683 -21.94 10.26 -4.59
N HIS A 684 -21.96 8.94 -4.45
CA HIS A 684 -23.14 8.09 -4.63
C HIS A 684 -24.01 7.94 -3.37
N LYS A 685 -23.46 8.20 -2.18
CA LYS A 685 -24.20 7.99 -0.93
C LYS A 685 -25.21 9.09 -0.65
N LEU A 686 -24.96 10.29 -1.13
CA LEU A 686 -25.80 11.49 -0.94
C LEU A 686 -26.18 11.70 0.53
N LEU A 687 -25.19 11.88 1.38
CA LEU A 687 -25.33 12.18 2.79
C LEU A 687 -24.64 13.51 3.13
N GLY A 688 -24.98 14.10 4.27
CA GLY A 688 -24.32 15.32 4.77
C GLY A 688 -24.32 16.47 3.76
N HIS A 689 -23.15 17.02 3.45
CA HIS A 689 -22.97 18.18 2.57
C HIS A 689 -23.43 17.92 1.14
N GLU A 690 -23.19 16.73 0.61
CA GLU A 690 -23.65 16.33 -0.73
C GLU A 690 -25.16 16.28 -0.81
N LYS A 691 -25.82 15.72 0.21
CA LYS A 691 -27.28 15.72 0.32
C LYS A 691 -27.81 17.14 0.38
N TYR A 692 -27.24 17.99 1.24
CA TYR A 692 -27.65 19.38 1.39
C TYR A 692 -27.59 20.13 0.06
N LEU A 693 -26.47 20.03 -0.66
CA LEU A 693 -26.31 20.68 -1.96
C LEU A 693 -27.39 20.21 -2.95
N VAL A 694 -27.60 18.90 -3.08
CA VAL A 694 -28.55 18.34 -4.05
C VAL A 694 -30.00 18.75 -3.73
N GLU A 695 -30.40 18.78 -2.45
CA GLU A 695 -31.76 19.16 -2.03
C GLU A 695 -32.05 20.65 -2.18
N ASN A 696 -31.03 21.51 -2.04
CA ASN A 696 -31.20 22.97 -2.16
C ASN A 696 -30.84 23.51 -3.55
N ASN A 697 -30.36 22.65 -4.46
CA ASN A 697 -30.03 23.03 -5.82
C ASN A 697 -31.28 23.12 -6.71
N THR A 698 -31.50 24.26 -7.33
CA THR A 698 -32.59 24.51 -8.31
C THR A 698 -32.09 24.99 -9.68
N ARG A 699 -30.79 25.30 -9.80
CA ARG A 699 -30.19 25.99 -10.94
C ARG A 699 -29.17 25.20 -11.71
N PHE A 700 -28.38 24.39 -11.02
CA PHE A 700 -27.20 23.76 -11.59
C PHE A 700 -27.44 22.31 -11.99
N ASP A 701 -26.69 21.88 -12.99
CA ASP A 701 -26.55 20.47 -13.28
C ASP A 701 -25.70 19.80 -12.18
N VAL A 702 -26.22 18.73 -11.61
CA VAL A 702 -25.48 17.90 -10.62
C VAL A 702 -25.31 16.51 -11.19
N TYR A 703 -24.09 16.02 -11.15
CA TYR A 703 -23.71 14.68 -11.58
C TYR A 703 -23.23 13.87 -10.39
N SER A 704 -23.47 12.58 -10.41
CA SER A 704 -22.93 11.67 -9.40
C SER A 704 -22.01 10.62 -10.04
N ILE A 705 -20.81 10.47 -9.50
CA ILE A 705 -19.95 9.35 -9.84
C ILE A 705 -20.29 8.19 -8.91
N ILE A 706 -20.80 7.11 -9.49
CA ILE A 706 -21.32 5.97 -8.76
C ILE A 706 -20.44 4.74 -8.96
N PRO A 707 -20.29 3.88 -7.95
CA PRO A 707 -19.64 2.59 -8.11
C PRO A 707 -20.57 1.68 -8.93
N SER A 708 -19.97 0.69 -9.58
CA SER A 708 -20.74 -0.30 -10.35
C SER A 708 -21.60 -1.22 -9.51
N LEU A 709 -21.32 -1.30 -8.20
CA LEU A 709 -22.15 -2.03 -7.24
C LEU A 709 -22.70 -1.07 -6.18
N MET A 710 -24.00 -1.10 -6.02
CA MET A 710 -24.71 -0.36 -4.98
C MET A 710 -25.85 -1.19 -4.42
N ASP A 711 -26.18 -0.98 -3.15
CA ASP A 711 -27.37 -1.59 -2.57
C ASP A 711 -28.67 -0.95 -3.10
N LYS A 712 -29.79 -1.68 -2.95
CA LYS A 712 -31.11 -1.22 -3.41
C LYS A 712 -31.54 0.12 -2.79
N LYS A 713 -31.11 0.40 -1.56
CA LYS A 713 -31.46 1.64 -0.85
C LYS A 713 -30.70 2.82 -1.43
N GLN A 714 -29.43 2.63 -1.76
CA GLN A 714 -28.59 3.65 -2.43
C GLN A 714 -29.14 3.94 -3.83
N ILE A 715 -29.46 2.91 -4.60
CA ILE A 715 -30.06 3.05 -5.92
C ILE A 715 -31.35 3.87 -5.85
N ARG A 716 -32.26 3.52 -4.92
CA ARG A 716 -33.52 4.24 -4.74
C ARG A 716 -33.28 5.71 -4.37
N ARG A 717 -32.33 5.99 -3.49
CA ARG A 717 -31.95 7.37 -3.09
C ARG A 717 -31.48 8.19 -4.28
N LEU A 718 -30.56 7.65 -5.07
CA LEU A 718 -30.03 8.31 -6.26
C LEU A 718 -31.11 8.54 -7.32
N SER A 719 -32.02 7.57 -7.53
CA SER A 719 -33.09 7.70 -8.53
C SER A 719 -34.11 8.79 -8.16
N GLN A 720 -34.28 9.10 -6.89
CA GLN A 720 -35.16 10.14 -6.38
C GLN A 720 -34.46 11.49 -6.22
N ALA A 721 -33.13 11.54 -6.31
CA ALA A 721 -32.37 12.78 -6.14
C ALA A 721 -32.44 13.69 -7.37
N ASN A 722 -32.33 15.00 -7.13
CA ASN A 722 -32.24 16.01 -8.19
C ASN A 722 -30.85 15.98 -8.84
N ILE A 723 -30.59 14.93 -9.62
CA ILE A 723 -29.33 14.68 -10.31
C ILE A 723 -29.64 14.62 -11.82
N ARG A 724 -29.01 15.48 -12.60
CA ARG A 724 -29.21 15.53 -14.05
C ARG A 724 -28.56 14.34 -14.75
N GLY A 725 -27.38 13.95 -14.31
CA GLY A 725 -26.62 12.84 -14.88
C GLY A 725 -25.92 12.00 -13.82
N ILE A 726 -25.71 10.76 -14.13
CA ILE A 726 -24.99 9.79 -13.31
C ILE A 726 -23.88 9.19 -14.14
N ARG A 727 -22.66 9.31 -13.66
CA ARG A 727 -21.48 8.70 -14.28
C ARG A 727 -21.12 7.42 -13.55
N LEU A 728 -21.08 6.32 -14.27
CA LEU A 728 -20.57 5.06 -13.73
C LEU A 728 -19.05 5.11 -13.61
N SER A 729 -18.53 4.61 -12.52
CA SER A 729 -17.13 4.33 -12.37
C SER A 729 -16.73 3.24 -13.35
N THR A 730 -15.95 3.57 -14.36
CA THR A 730 -15.56 2.63 -15.42
C THR A 730 -14.22 1.98 -15.18
N GLU A 731 -13.44 2.49 -14.24
CA GLU A 731 -12.10 1.96 -14.01
C GLU A 731 -11.99 1.25 -12.67
N SER A 732 -11.36 0.14 -12.77
CA SER A 732 -11.00 -0.83 -11.76
C SER A 732 -11.45 -0.50 -10.33
N GLN A 733 -12.25 -1.34 -9.85
CA GLN A 733 -12.84 -1.33 -8.52
C GLN A 733 -11.89 -1.64 -7.40
N GLU A 734 -10.72 -2.12 -7.72
CA GLU A 734 -9.61 -2.22 -6.78
C GLU A 734 -9.16 -0.86 -6.25
N MET A 735 -9.65 0.24 -6.86
CA MET A 735 -9.15 1.58 -6.59
C MET A 735 -10.01 2.43 -5.65
N GLY A 736 -11.18 1.98 -5.28
CA GLY A 736 -12.14 2.81 -4.57
C GLY A 736 -12.73 3.96 -5.42
N ILE A 737 -13.85 4.48 -4.99
CA ILE A 737 -14.60 5.50 -5.74
C ILE A 737 -13.81 6.81 -5.95
N TYR A 738 -12.92 7.17 -5.03
CA TYR A 738 -12.09 8.37 -5.14
C TYR A 738 -11.12 8.32 -6.34
N LYS A 739 -10.74 7.12 -6.80
CA LYS A 739 -9.93 6.94 -8.01
C LYS A 739 -10.72 7.25 -9.27
N SER A 740 -12.01 6.94 -9.27
CA SER A 740 -12.90 7.30 -10.36
C SER A 740 -13.02 8.81 -10.50
N PHE A 741 -13.04 9.55 -9.39
CA PHE A 741 -12.98 11.02 -9.43
C PHE A 741 -11.65 11.51 -10.03
N ASN A 742 -10.53 10.87 -9.69
CA ASN A 742 -9.25 11.21 -10.28
C ASN A 742 -9.30 11.02 -11.80
N PHE A 743 -9.69 9.83 -12.24
CA PHE A 743 -9.74 9.49 -13.66
C PHE A 743 -10.72 10.36 -14.45
N GLU A 744 -11.91 10.58 -13.93
CA GLU A 744 -12.97 11.31 -14.66
C GLU A 744 -12.81 12.84 -14.62
N ILE A 745 -12.17 13.38 -13.57
CA ILE A 745 -12.10 14.82 -13.34
C ILE A 745 -10.66 15.31 -13.19
N PHE A 746 -9.95 14.90 -12.14
CA PHE A 746 -8.68 15.53 -11.75
C PHE A 746 -7.54 15.32 -12.75
N GLU A 747 -7.53 14.20 -13.48
CA GLU A 747 -6.56 13.93 -14.56
C GLU A 747 -6.87 14.64 -15.86
N ARG A 748 -8.13 15.08 -16.07
CA ARG A 748 -8.62 15.48 -17.39
C ARG A 748 -8.96 16.95 -17.52
N ARG A 749 -9.26 17.63 -16.41
CA ARG A 749 -9.81 18.98 -16.48
C ARG A 749 -9.44 19.82 -15.26
N ASN A 750 -9.47 21.13 -15.47
CA ASN A 750 -9.37 22.08 -14.38
C ASN A 750 -10.66 22.03 -13.57
N CYS A 751 -10.55 22.04 -12.24
CA CYS A 751 -11.72 21.88 -11.36
C CYS A 751 -11.51 22.49 -9.97
N ALA A 752 -12.57 22.52 -9.17
CA ALA A 752 -12.49 22.79 -7.74
C ALA A 752 -12.94 21.57 -6.94
N LEU A 753 -12.32 21.30 -5.82
CA LEU A 753 -12.72 20.31 -4.84
C LEU A 753 -13.00 20.98 -3.50
N PHE A 754 -14.17 20.72 -2.95
CA PHE A 754 -14.55 21.07 -1.59
C PHE A 754 -14.62 19.80 -0.74
N ALA A 755 -13.72 19.67 0.22
CA ALA A 755 -13.68 18.58 1.17
C ALA A 755 -14.07 19.09 2.56
N PHE A 756 -15.26 18.73 3.02
CA PHE A 756 -15.81 19.24 4.28
C PHE A 756 -15.49 18.34 5.46
N ASP A 757 -15.89 17.09 5.38
CA ASP A 757 -15.63 16.12 6.42
C ASP A 757 -15.70 14.72 5.84
N GLY A 758 -15.05 13.77 6.51
CA GLY A 758 -15.07 12.39 6.04
C GLY A 758 -13.98 11.54 6.65
N ASN A 759 -13.96 10.31 6.18
CA ASN A 759 -13.03 9.26 6.53
C ASN A 759 -11.78 9.25 5.62
N SER A 760 -11.08 8.13 5.60
CA SER A 760 -9.94 7.88 4.71
C SER A 760 -10.26 8.14 3.24
N SER A 761 -11.47 7.84 2.78
CA SER A 761 -11.87 8.05 1.39
C SER A 761 -11.84 9.52 0.98
N VAL A 762 -12.30 10.44 1.84
CA VAL A 762 -12.22 11.89 1.57
C VAL A 762 -10.76 12.36 1.63
N ALA A 763 -9.98 11.89 2.60
CA ALA A 763 -8.56 12.21 2.67
C ALA A 763 -7.79 11.72 1.42
N ASN A 764 -8.14 10.54 0.92
CA ASN A 764 -7.59 10.01 -0.33
C ASN A 764 -8.07 10.81 -1.55
N LEU A 765 -9.33 11.24 -1.57
CA LEU A 765 -9.85 12.10 -2.63
C LEU A 765 -9.08 13.43 -2.73
N VAL A 766 -8.77 14.07 -1.59
CA VAL A 766 -7.92 15.27 -1.54
C VAL A 766 -6.53 14.99 -2.08
N GLN A 767 -5.96 13.82 -1.79
CA GLN A 767 -4.66 13.40 -2.35
C GLN A 767 -4.73 13.20 -3.86
N GLU A 768 -5.77 12.54 -4.36
CA GLU A 768 -5.96 12.34 -5.80
C GLU A 768 -6.15 13.68 -6.54
N ALA A 769 -6.91 14.60 -5.98
CA ALA A 769 -7.07 15.93 -6.53
C ALA A 769 -5.72 16.69 -6.62
N ARG A 770 -4.82 16.48 -5.66
CA ARG A 770 -3.47 17.05 -5.71
C ARG A 770 -2.59 16.38 -6.77
N ASN A 771 -2.74 15.08 -6.97
CA ASN A 771 -1.92 14.28 -7.90
C ASN A 771 -2.40 14.39 -9.35
N GLY A 772 -3.63 14.82 -9.59
CA GLY A 772 -4.21 14.94 -10.93
C GLY A 772 -3.47 15.97 -11.78
N LYS A 773 -3.48 15.77 -13.11
CA LYS A 773 -2.84 16.67 -14.07
C LYS A 773 -3.59 17.98 -14.29
N GLY A 774 -4.88 17.98 -13.98
CA GLY A 774 -5.70 19.18 -14.04
C GLY A 774 -5.30 20.20 -12.96
N LYS A 775 -5.50 21.50 -13.24
CA LYS A 775 -5.34 22.55 -12.23
C LYS A 775 -6.51 22.47 -11.25
N THR A 776 -6.37 21.72 -10.16
CA THR A 776 -7.40 21.59 -9.14
C THR A 776 -7.22 22.61 -8.03
N ARG A 777 -8.24 23.41 -7.75
CA ARG A 777 -8.31 24.24 -6.54
C ARG A 777 -8.94 23.44 -5.42
N ILE A 778 -8.18 23.20 -4.36
CA ILE A 778 -8.60 22.33 -3.26
C ILE A 778 -8.92 23.18 -2.04
N PHE A 779 -10.20 23.17 -1.66
CA PHE A 779 -10.70 23.83 -0.44
C PHE A 779 -11.02 22.75 0.60
N VAL A 780 -10.44 22.86 1.78
CA VAL A 780 -10.61 21.89 2.85
C VAL A 780 -11.16 22.56 4.10
N TYR A 781 -12.28 22.04 4.58
CA TYR A 781 -12.94 22.45 5.83
C TYR A 781 -12.81 21.32 6.87
N PRO A 782 -11.63 21.17 7.48
CA PRO A 782 -11.27 19.94 8.17
C PRO A 782 -11.87 19.89 9.57
N ARG A 783 -12.88 19.07 9.75
CA ARG A 783 -13.50 18.79 11.05
C ARG A 783 -12.99 17.50 11.67
N SER A 784 -12.77 16.45 10.88
CA SER A 784 -12.16 15.20 11.35
C SER A 784 -10.66 15.31 11.52
N ALA A 785 -10.11 14.54 12.46
CA ALA A 785 -8.67 14.48 12.69
C ALA A 785 -7.91 14.04 11.42
N MET A 786 -8.47 13.12 10.65
CA MET A 786 -7.90 12.60 9.43
C MET A 786 -7.79 13.68 8.35
N LEU A 787 -8.85 14.45 8.15
CA LEU A 787 -8.85 15.51 7.16
C LEU A 787 -7.96 16.70 7.58
N LYS A 788 -7.90 16.99 8.90
CA LYS A 788 -6.95 17.98 9.46
C LYS A 788 -5.50 17.62 9.16
N ALA A 789 -5.13 16.38 9.41
CA ALA A 789 -3.77 15.91 9.13
C ALA A 789 -3.46 15.87 7.63
N LYS A 790 -4.43 15.49 6.79
CA LYS A 790 -4.28 15.53 5.34
C LYS A 790 -4.07 16.96 4.85
N ALA A 791 -4.88 17.90 5.28
CA ALA A 791 -4.73 19.32 4.94
C ALA A 791 -3.35 19.88 5.38
N ALA A 792 -2.91 19.56 6.59
CA ALA A 792 -1.59 19.95 7.08
C ALA A 792 -0.46 19.35 6.23
N SER A 793 -0.60 18.10 5.77
CA SER A 793 0.39 17.44 4.90
C SER A 793 0.48 18.01 3.49
N LEU A 794 -0.51 18.77 3.07
CA LEU A 794 -0.60 19.40 1.76
C LEU A 794 -0.60 20.94 1.86
N GLN A 795 0.00 21.48 2.91
CA GLN A 795 0.14 22.93 3.10
C GLN A 795 0.77 23.57 1.86
N GLY A 796 0.21 24.69 1.41
CA GLY A 796 0.61 25.36 0.15
C GLY A 796 -0.13 24.86 -1.11
N TYR A 797 -0.75 23.70 -1.07
CA TYR A 797 -1.56 23.15 -2.17
C TYR A 797 -3.06 23.21 -1.89
N VAL A 798 -3.44 23.28 -0.64
CA VAL A 798 -4.84 23.38 -0.21
C VAL A 798 -5.10 24.71 0.48
N THR A 799 -6.31 25.23 0.29
CA THR A 799 -6.80 26.38 1.05
C THR A 799 -7.72 25.87 2.15
N THR A 800 -7.38 26.15 3.41
CA THR A 800 -8.16 25.68 4.56
C THR A 800 -9.09 26.79 5.07
N ASN A 801 -10.34 26.45 5.37
CA ASN A 801 -11.34 27.34 5.97
C ASN A 801 -11.48 28.69 5.23
N ALA A 802 -11.45 28.65 3.88
CA ALA A 802 -11.64 29.84 3.06
C ALA A 802 -13.02 30.44 3.29
N SER A 803 -13.14 31.78 3.30
CA SER A 803 -14.44 32.44 3.35
C SER A 803 -15.20 32.26 2.02
N PRO A 804 -16.54 32.36 2.04
CA PRO A 804 -17.34 32.30 0.82
C PRO A 804 -16.88 33.29 -0.26
N GLU A 805 -16.52 34.53 0.13
CA GLU A 805 -16.05 35.57 -0.80
C GLU A 805 -14.71 35.20 -1.43
N GLU A 806 -13.79 34.61 -0.64
CA GLU A 806 -12.49 34.14 -1.13
C GLU A 806 -12.67 33.01 -2.13
N VAL A 807 -13.57 32.07 -1.83
CA VAL A 807 -13.89 30.94 -2.69
C VAL A 807 -14.44 31.42 -4.02
N ILE A 808 -15.49 32.26 -4.02
CA ILE A 808 -16.11 32.79 -5.25
C ILE A 808 -15.07 33.54 -6.10
N ARG A 809 -14.26 34.39 -5.48
CA ARG A 809 -13.19 35.10 -6.19
C ARG A 809 -12.19 34.15 -6.86
N LYS A 810 -11.83 33.05 -6.17
CA LYS A 810 -10.90 32.06 -6.71
C LYS A 810 -11.51 31.22 -7.83
N ILE A 811 -12.79 30.90 -7.74
CA ILE A 811 -13.50 30.12 -8.78
C ILE A 811 -13.71 30.97 -10.01
N ARG A 812 -14.22 32.19 -9.91
CA ARG A 812 -14.43 33.09 -11.04
C ARG A 812 -13.17 33.35 -11.88
N LYS A 813 -11.98 33.39 -11.26
CA LYS A 813 -10.71 33.44 -11.99
C LYS A 813 -10.38 32.19 -12.83
N LEU A 814 -11.01 31.07 -12.53
CA LEU A 814 -10.78 29.79 -13.22
C LEU A 814 -11.84 29.53 -14.28
N GLU A 815 -13.00 30.20 -14.20
CA GLU A 815 -14.04 30.13 -15.22
C GLU A 815 -13.53 30.71 -16.56
N ASP A 816 -12.54 31.62 -16.52
CA ASP A 816 -11.89 32.17 -17.70
C ASP A 816 -10.90 31.16 -18.36
N ASP A 817 -10.50 30.10 -17.66
CA ASP A 817 -9.64 29.03 -18.17
C ASP A 817 -10.44 27.85 -18.78
N ILE A 818 -11.76 27.98 -18.94
CA ILE A 818 -12.61 26.94 -19.53
C ILE A 818 -12.27 26.81 -21.02
N GLY A 819 -11.89 25.63 -21.43
CA GLY A 819 -11.50 25.34 -22.82
C GLY A 819 -10.02 25.13 -23.02
N GLN A 820 -9.16 25.44 -22.07
CA GLN A 820 -7.83 24.92 -22.07
C GLN A 820 -7.87 23.43 -21.62
N ARG A 821 -8.02 22.56 -22.61
CA ARG A 821 -7.72 21.13 -22.40
C ARG A 821 -6.31 21.06 -21.84
N VAL A 822 -6.14 20.25 -20.80
CA VAL A 822 -4.80 19.82 -20.39
C VAL A 822 -4.27 18.95 -21.54
N ASP A 823 -3.67 19.57 -22.51
CA ASP A 823 -3.00 18.89 -23.59
C ASP A 823 -1.83 18.13 -22.98
N SER A 824 -1.88 16.83 -23.23
CA SER A 824 -0.94 15.70 -23.06
C SER A 824 0.38 15.94 -22.34
#